data_10c48c31b0dee39c1050f8071e3fcb28
#
_entry.id   10c48c31b0dee39c1050f8071e3fcb28
#
_cell.length_a   1.000
_cell.length_b   1.000
_cell.length_c   1.000
_cell.angle_alpha   90.00
_cell.angle_beta   90.00
_cell.angle_gamma   90.00
#
_symmetry.space_group_name_H-M   'P 1'
#
loop_
_entity.id
_entity.type
_entity.pdbx_description
1 polymer ?
#
loop_
_entity_poly.entity_id
_entity_poly.type
_entity_poly.pdbx_seq_one_letter_code
_entity_poly.pdbx_strand_id
1 'polypeptide(L)'
;MKKLLLILLSILFANTWLFAQYVYPFQNTSLSDEKRLDNLLSIMTIDEKINALSTNLGVPRLGIRNTGHSEGLHGMALGGPGNWGGFKMVNYQRMPDVYPTTTFPQAYGLGETWDTELIKKVADIEATEIRYYTQNERYTKGGLVMRAPNADLARDPRWGRTEESFGEDPFLVSEMAVAFIKGLQGDNPRYWKSASLMKHFLANSNEDGRDSTSSNFDNRLFHEYYSYPFRKGIEKGGSQAFMAAYNSWNGIPMTIHPILKDIRKDWNFKGIICTDGGALDLLIKAHKTFPTHTEGSAAIVKAGVGQFLDNFRPYIYEALEKGMLTEADIDKAIRGNFYIALKLGLLDGDQTKLPYAHIGVTDTVSVWRNKEIQDFVRLVTAKSVVLLKNEKKLLPLNKGNIKRIAVIGPRANEVLLDWYSGTPPYTVSILQGIKNAAGNNVEVIYEPSNEMDKAYLAAQKADIAIVCVGNHVYGTDPKWKYSPVPSDGREAVDRKALSLEQEDLVKIVHKANPNTVMVLVSSFPFAINWSQENIRAILHITNNSQELGNGLADVIFGDYNPAGRTNQTWVKSIADLPPMMDYDIRNGRTYMFAKQKPLYPFGYGLSYTNFTYSDMALSSSTLSKGKDLKLSINVKNTGDVDGEEVAQLYVSFPQSKVVRPIKQLKGFDRSMVKKGKNKTFEFTLSAEDLAYWDNDKDSFVIEPGTVNLLIGSSSEDIRLTKEIQLK
;
A
#
# COMPACT_ATOMS: atom_id res chain seq x y z
N MET A 1 -19.80 60.92 -38.42
CA MET A 1 -18.54 60.88 -37.65
C MET A 1 -18.71 60.68 -36.15
N LYS A 2 -19.57 61.41 -35.39
CA LYS A 2 -19.73 61.22 -33.95
C LYS A 2 -20.28 59.84 -33.51
N LYS A 3 -21.17 59.18 -34.30
CA LYS A 3 -21.67 57.84 -33.97
C LYS A 3 -20.62 56.74 -34.22
N LEU A 4 -19.71 56.89 -35.19
CA LEU A 4 -18.63 55.94 -35.45
C LEU A 4 -17.54 56.02 -34.36
N LEU A 5 -17.29 57.20 -33.81
CA LEU A 5 -16.32 57.40 -32.74
C LEU A 5 -16.79 56.81 -31.39
N LEU A 6 -18.11 56.84 -31.14
CA LEU A 6 -18.69 56.21 -29.95
C LEU A 6 -18.68 54.70 -30.01
N ILE A 7 -18.84 54.10 -31.20
CA ILE A 7 -18.74 52.64 -31.39
C ILE A 7 -17.30 52.18 -31.29
N LEU A 8 -16.32 52.96 -31.81
CA LEU A 8 -14.91 52.66 -31.65
C LEU A 8 -14.43 52.79 -30.18
N LEU A 9 -14.92 53.78 -29.44
CA LEU A 9 -14.63 53.92 -28.01
C LEU A 9 -15.28 52.80 -27.19
N SER A 10 -16.51 52.37 -27.51
CA SER A 10 -17.16 51.25 -26.79
C SER A 10 -16.49 49.91 -27.09
N ILE A 11 -15.92 49.69 -28.29
CA ILE A 11 -15.12 48.50 -28.64
C ILE A 11 -13.74 48.53 -27.95
N LEU A 12 -13.11 49.72 -27.80
CA LEU A 12 -11.87 49.87 -27.03
C LEU A 12 -12.10 49.66 -25.52
N PHE A 13 -13.21 50.17 -24.95
CA PHE A 13 -13.55 49.90 -23.55
C PHE A 13 -14.01 48.47 -23.31
N ALA A 14 -14.66 47.79 -24.26
CA ALA A 14 -15.02 46.40 -24.12
C ALA A 14 -13.78 45.46 -24.18
N ASN A 15 -12.73 45.86 -24.92
CA ASN A 15 -11.47 45.12 -24.93
C ASN A 15 -10.58 45.36 -23.70
N THR A 16 -10.77 46.42 -22.94
CA THR A 16 -10.01 46.68 -21.69
C THR A 16 -10.59 45.96 -20.47
N TRP A 17 -11.78 45.37 -20.55
CA TRP A 17 -12.38 44.57 -19.46
C TRP A 17 -12.03 43.08 -19.57
N LEU A 18 -11.29 42.65 -20.56
CA LEU A 18 -10.90 41.24 -20.74
C LEU A 18 -9.48 40.92 -20.20
N PHE A 19 -8.80 41.85 -19.55
CA PHE A 19 -7.39 41.66 -19.11
C PHE A 19 -7.13 41.76 -17.62
N ALA A 20 -8.06 41.36 -16.75
CA ALA A 20 -7.76 41.26 -15.31
C ALA A 20 -8.34 39.96 -14.72
N GLN A 21 -8.10 38.82 -15.35
CA GLN A 21 -8.52 37.52 -14.83
C GLN A 21 -7.60 36.99 -13.73
N TYR A 22 -6.39 37.55 -13.62
CA TYR A 22 -5.37 37.10 -12.69
C TYR A 22 -4.68 38.25 -11.96
N VAL A 23 -4.61 38.18 -10.62
CA VAL A 23 -3.89 39.16 -9.79
C VAL A 23 -2.38 39.02 -9.97
N TYR A 24 -1.90 37.79 -10.10
CA TYR A 24 -0.50 37.44 -10.28
C TYR A 24 -0.28 36.55 -11.51
N PRO A 25 0.87 36.69 -12.22
CA PRO A 25 1.16 35.84 -13.37
C PRO A 25 1.14 34.33 -13.09
N PHE A 26 1.53 33.89 -11.87
CA PHE A 26 1.50 32.47 -11.53
C PHE A 26 0.09 31.87 -11.55
N GLN A 27 -0.95 32.69 -11.43
CA GLN A 27 -2.37 32.25 -11.47
C GLN A 27 -2.83 31.98 -12.90
N ASN A 28 -2.12 32.44 -13.90
CA ASN A 28 -2.47 32.31 -15.31
C ASN A 28 -2.20 30.89 -15.83
N THR A 29 -3.25 30.12 -16.05
CA THR A 29 -3.20 28.75 -16.51
C THR A 29 -2.73 28.57 -17.97
N SER A 30 -2.58 29.63 -18.75
CA SER A 30 -2.00 29.61 -20.10
C SER A 30 -0.47 29.61 -20.10
N LEU A 31 0.16 29.98 -19.00
CA LEU A 31 1.60 29.89 -18.84
C LEU A 31 2.05 28.46 -18.52
N SER A 32 3.28 28.14 -18.90
CA SER A 32 3.86 26.83 -18.52
C SER A 32 4.04 26.72 -17.00
N ASP A 33 4.01 25.50 -16.49
CA ASP A 33 4.20 25.20 -15.07
C ASP A 33 5.49 25.84 -14.53
N GLU A 34 6.58 25.77 -15.28
CA GLU A 34 7.87 26.37 -14.91
C GLU A 34 7.78 27.90 -14.74
N LYS A 35 7.18 28.61 -15.71
CA LYS A 35 7.01 30.08 -15.63
C LYS A 35 6.12 30.49 -14.46
N ARG A 36 5.11 29.70 -14.15
CA ARG A 36 4.22 29.95 -13.02
C ARG A 36 4.97 29.81 -11.70
N LEU A 37 5.76 28.74 -11.55
CA LEU A 37 6.58 28.50 -10.35
C LEU A 37 7.71 29.55 -10.20
N ASP A 38 8.37 29.94 -11.29
CA ASP A 38 9.40 31.00 -11.26
C ASP A 38 8.82 32.32 -10.77
N ASN A 39 7.65 32.71 -11.30
CA ASN A 39 6.98 33.94 -10.86
C ASN A 39 6.58 33.86 -9.38
N LEU A 40 5.99 32.74 -8.94
CA LEU A 40 5.61 32.57 -7.54
C LEU A 40 6.79 32.73 -6.60
N LEU A 41 7.88 31.99 -6.84
CA LEU A 41 9.06 32.04 -5.98
C LEU A 41 9.72 33.41 -5.95
N SER A 42 9.68 34.15 -7.07
CA SER A 42 10.27 35.50 -7.16
C SER A 42 9.55 36.58 -6.35
N ILE A 43 8.29 36.36 -5.99
CA ILE A 43 7.45 37.34 -5.23
C ILE A 43 7.19 36.92 -3.78
N MET A 44 7.64 35.72 -3.38
CA MET A 44 7.57 35.26 -1.99
C MET A 44 8.64 35.95 -1.13
N THR A 45 8.27 36.27 0.10
CA THR A 45 9.23 36.72 1.12
C THR A 45 10.05 35.53 1.65
N ILE A 46 11.19 35.82 2.27
CA ILE A 46 12.03 34.77 2.89
C ILE A 46 11.27 33.99 3.97
N ASP A 47 10.42 34.66 4.76
CA ASP A 47 9.60 34.02 5.79
C ASP A 47 8.55 33.08 5.21
N GLU A 48 7.92 33.47 4.09
CA GLU A 48 6.99 32.63 3.35
C GLU A 48 7.71 31.40 2.76
N LYS A 49 8.93 31.55 2.25
CA LYS A 49 9.77 30.46 1.73
C LYS A 49 10.18 29.50 2.83
N ILE A 50 10.60 30.01 3.99
CA ILE A 50 10.93 29.16 5.16
C ILE A 50 9.65 28.44 5.65
N ASN A 51 8.51 29.14 5.71
CA ASN A 51 7.25 28.48 6.05
C ASN A 51 6.88 27.33 5.10
N ALA A 52 7.14 27.49 3.81
CA ALA A 52 6.84 26.50 2.80
C ALA A 52 7.72 25.22 2.89
N LEU A 53 8.78 25.19 3.70
CA LEU A 53 9.48 23.96 4.08
C LEU A 53 8.68 23.07 5.04
N SER A 54 7.51 23.48 5.49
CA SER A 54 6.59 22.65 6.27
C SER A 54 5.53 21.99 5.38
N THR A 55 4.77 21.05 5.95
CA THR A 55 3.57 20.49 5.30
C THR A 55 2.47 21.55 5.11
N ASN A 56 2.63 22.72 5.72
CA ASN A 56 1.73 23.86 5.73
C ASN A 56 2.27 25.00 4.83
N LEU A 57 2.35 24.72 3.54
CA LEU A 57 2.99 25.62 2.55
C LEU A 57 2.12 26.84 2.14
N GLY A 58 0.96 27.03 2.75
CA GLY A 58 0.06 28.13 2.38
C GLY A 58 0.69 29.52 2.44
N VAL A 59 0.37 30.37 1.46
CA VAL A 59 0.81 31.78 1.37
C VAL A 59 -0.43 32.67 1.26
N PRO A 60 -1.11 33.00 2.39
CA PRO A 60 -2.38 33.74 2.38
C PRO A 60 -2.31 35.08 1.64
N ARG A 61 -1.19 35.80 1.75
CA ARG A 61 -0.97 37.08 1.04
C ARG A 61 -1.10 36.93 -0.48
N LEU A 62 -0.74 35.77 -1.02
CA LEU A 62 -0.80 35.45 -2.45
C LEU A 62 -2.05 34.63 -2.82
N GLY A 63 -2.98 34.42 -1.87
CA GLY A 63 -4.20 33.63 -2.08
C GLY A 63 -3.97 32.14 -2.17
N ILE A 64 -2.80 31.63 -1.76
CA ILE A 64 -2.46 30.21 -1.84
C ILE A 64 -2.89 29.52 -0.53
N ARG A 65 -3.80 28.56 -0.68
CA ARG A 65 -4.23 27.69 0.43
C ARG A 65 -3.20 26.62 0.71
N ASN A 66 -3.26 26.06 1.91
CA ASN A 66 -2.42 24.95 2.33
C ASN A 66 -2.78 23.65 1.60
N THR A 67 -1.78 22.83 1.28
CA THR A 67 -2.00 21.46 0.82
C THR A 67 -2.31 20.52 1.97
N GLY A 68 -1.60 20.65 3.10
CA GLY A 68 -1.65 19.71 4.21
C GLY A 68 -1.30 18.28 3.82
N HIS A 69 -1.13 17.42 4.84
CA HIS A 69 -0.94 15.98 4.66
C HIS A 69 -2.03 15.19 5.39
N SER A 70 -2.36 14.00 4.89
CA SER A 70 -3.22 13.01 5.55
C SER A 70 -2.61 11.62 5.40
N GLU A 71 -2.94 10.73 6.32
CA GLU A 71 -2.65 9.29 6.20
C GLU A 71 -3.78 8.58 5.45
N GLY A 72 -3.45 7.52 4.70
CA GLY A 72 -4.42 6.79 3.90
C GLY A 72 -3.81 5.58 3.21
N LEU A 73 -3.52 4.53 3.98
CA LEU A 73 -2.96 3.27 3.45
C LEU A 73 -4.05 2.28 3.02
N HIS A 74 -5.23 2.37 3.65
CA HIS A 74 -6.37 1.45 3.44
C HIS A 74 -7.68 2.08 3.96
N GLY A 75 -7.88 3.33 3.59
CA GLY A 75 -8.92 4.23 4.05
C GLY A 75 -8.30 5.48 4.67
N MET A 76 -8.96 6.62 4.46
CA MET A 76 -8.43 7.89 4.93
C MET A 76 -8.41 7.99 6.46
N ALA A 77 -7.26 8.29 7.04
CA ALA A 77 -7.08 8.56 8.45
C ALA A 77 -6.86 10.06 8.71
N LEU A 78 -7.70 10.65 9.56
CA LEU A 78 -7.64 12.07 9.93
C LEU A 78 -7.07 12.23 11.32
N GLY A 79 -6.02 13.03 11.46
CA GLY A 79 -5.38 13.31 12.73
C GLY A 79 -3.93 12.88 12.79
N GLY A 80 -3.40 12.63 13.99
CA GLY A 80 -2.05 12.16 14.25
C GLY A 80 -2.07 10.86 15.06
N PRO A 81 -0.90 10.28 15.40
CA PRO A 81 -0.83 9.07 16.21
C PRO A 81 -1.71 9.15 17.46
N GLY A 82 -2.57 8.13 17.65
CA GLY A 82 -3.59 8.14 18.70
C GLY A 82 -4.84 9.01 18.41
N ASN A 83 -4.82 9.77 17.30
CA ASN A 83 -5.94 10.55 16.79
C ASN A 83 -6.17 10.32 15.30
N TRP A 84 -5.52 9.30 14.71
CA TRP A 84 -5.74 8.91 13.35
C TRP A 84 -7.23 8.64 13.13
N GLY A 85 -7.74 9.05 11.99
CA GLY A 85 -9.13 8.86 11.68
C GLY A 85 -10.10 9.72 12.53
N GLY A 86 -9.61 10.67 13.32
CA GLY A 86 -10.44 11.55 14.13
C GLY A 86 -11.00 10.92 15.40
N PHE A 87 -10.33 9.92 15.96
CA PHE A 87 -10.64 9.41 17.30
C PHE A 87 -9.46 9.60 18.25
N LYS A 88 -9.77 9.74 19.52
CA LYS A 88 -8.77 9.70 20.59
C LYS A 88 -8.68 8.30 21.16
N MET A 89 -7.47 7.80 21.32
CA MET A 89 -7.23 6.63 22.15
C MET A 89 -7.07 7.11 23.61
N VAL A 90 -8.04 6.81 24.45
CA VAL A 90 -7.95 7.04 25.90
C VAL A 90 -7.99 5.68 26.56
N ASN A 91 -6.89 5.28 27.21
CA ASN A 91 -6.75 3.97 27.86
C ASN A 91 -7.08 2.79 26.91
N TYR A 92 -6.61 2.89 25.64
CA TYR A 92 -6.88 1.90 24.57
C TYR A 92 -8.37 1.77 24.20
N GLN A 93 -9.23 2.65 24.71
CA GLN A 93 -10.62 2.73 24.27
C GLN A 93 -10.75 3.85 23.25
N ARG A 94 -11.38 3.52 22.15
CA ARG A 94 -11.72 4.46 21.11
C ARG A 94 -12.82 5.40 21.61
N MET A 95 -12.49 6.67 21.74
CA MET A 95 -13.51 7.70 21.99
C MET A 95 -14.20 8.03 20.66
N PRO A 96 -15.54 8.05 20.61
CA PRO A 96 -16.24 8.43 19.40
C PRO A 96 -15.81 9.82 18.99
N ASP A 97 -15.24 9.97 17.81
CA ASP A 97 -15.03 11.25 17.19
C ASP A 97 -15.58 11.29 15.77
N VAL A 98 -15.63 12.41 15.23
CA VAL A 98 -16.61 13.13 14.45
C VAL A 98 -16.35 13.01 12.95
N TYR A 99 -15.31 12.28 12.53
CA TYR A 99 -14.87 12.21 11.11
C TYR A 99 -14.91 10.79 10.58
N PRO A 100 -16.09 10.22 10.30
CA PRO A 100 -16.17 8.86 9.76
C PRO A 100 -15.54 8.78 8.39
N THR A 101 -14.78 7.75 8.14
CA THR A 101 -14.18 7.44 6.84
C THR A 101 -14.39 5.97 6.50
N THR A 102 -14.38 5.66 5.22
CA THR A 102 -14.43 4.27 4.75
C THR A 102 -13.15 3.55 5.12
N THR A 103 -13.23 2.33 5.68
CA THR A 103 -12.07 1.51 6.00
C THR A 103 -12.09 0.19 5.23
N PHE A 104 -10.96 -0.12 4.63
CA PHE A 104 -10.71 -1.33 3.84
C PHE A 104 -9.83 -2.32 4.62
N PRO A 105 -9.60 -3.56 4.11
CA PRO A 105 -8.55 -4.42 4.64
C PRO A 105 -7.19 -3.70 4.67
N GLN A 106 -6.32 -4.06 5.60
CA GLN A 106 -4.94 -3.57 5.64
C GLN A 106 -4.26 -3.69 4.27
N ALA A 107 -3.22 -2.88 4.00
CA ALA A 107 -2.54 -2.92 2.71
C ALA A 107 -2.01 -4.33 2.36
N TYR A 108 -1.60 -5.10 3.35
CA TYR A 108 -1.24 -6.51 3.17
C TYR A 108 -2.39 -7.32 2.56
N GLY A 109 -3.61 -7.22 3.13
CA GLY A 109 -4.80 -7.88 2.58
C GLY A 109 -5.23 -7.31 1.21
N LEU A 110 -5.06 -6.00 0.98
CA LEU A 110 -5.26 -5.41 -0.34
C LEU A 110 -4.28 -6.02 -1.36
N GLY A 111 -3.02 -6.26 -0.98
CA GLY A 111 -2.03 -6.95 -1.79
C GLY A 111 -2.43 -8.40 -2.12
N GLU A 112 -3.08 -9.11 -1.19
CA GLU A 112 -3.59 -10.47 -1.39
C GLU A 112 -4.73 -10.56 -2.42
N THR A 113 -5.33 -9.44 -2.79
CA THR A 113 -6.34 -9.41 -3.86
C THR A 113 -5.75 -9.66 -5.25
N TRP A 114 -4.51 -9.31 -5.51
CA TRP A 114 -3.88 -9.35 -6.85
C TRP A 114 -4.77 -8.70 -7.94
N ASP A 115 -5.43 -7.57 -7.60
CA ASP A 115 -6.44 -6.90 -8.43
C ASP A 115 -6.19 -5.40 -8.49
N THR A 116 -5.46 -4.97 -9.52
CA THR A 116 -5.05 -3.56 -9.69
C THR A 116 -6.23 -2.62 -9.92
N GLU A 117 -7.29 -3.06 -10.61
CA GLU A 117 -8.48 -2.24 -10.83
C GLU A 117 -9.25 -2.00 -9.53
N LEU A 118 -9.31 -3.03 -8.68
CA LEU A 118 -9.88 -2.91 -7.34
C LEU A 118 -9.11 -1.89 -6.51
N ILE A 119 -7.77 -1.97 -6.51
CA ILE A 119 -6.89 -1.06 -5.76
C ILE A 119 -7.04 0.38 -6.25
N LYS A 120 -7.12 0.60 -7.56
CA LYS A 120 -7.38 1.92 -8.14
C LYS A 120 -8.69 2.51 -7.60
N LYS A 121 -9.75 1.71 -7.52
CA LYS A 121 -11.06 2.15 -7.00
C LYS A 121 -11.03 2.41 -5.50
N VAL A 122 -10.31 1.61 -4.69
CA VAL A 122 -10.09 1.88 -3.26
C VAL A 122 -9.49 3.27 -3.08
N ALA A 123 -8.40 3.55 -3.76
CA ALA A 123 -7.69 4.82 -3.67
C ALA A 123 -8.51 6.01 -4.23
N ASP A 124 -9.35 5.80 -5.23
CA ASP A 124 -10.27 6.83 -5.75
C ASP A 124 -11.33 7.23 -4.71
N ILE A 125 -11.85 6.27 -3.94
CA ILE A 125 -12.76 6.53 -2.81
C ILE A 125 -12.05 7.36 -1.73
N GLU A 126 -10.83 6.98 -1.35
CA GLU A 126 -10.03 7.73 -0.38
C GLU A 126 -9.77 9.18 -0.85
N ALA A 127 -9.40 9.35 -2.12
CA ALA A 127 -9.20 10.67 -2.71
C ALA A 127 -10.49 11.52 -2.74
N THR A 128 -11.65 10.89 -2.88
CA THR A 128 -12.93 11.55 -2.80
C THR A 128 -13.24 11.99 -1.36
N GLU A 129 -12.99 11.13 -0.38
CA GLU A 129 -13.16 11.46 1.04
C GLU A 129 -12.25 12.59 1.49
N ILE A 130 -10.97 12.61 1.08
CA ILE A 130 -10.05 13.68 1.45
C ILE A 130 -10.49 15.02 0.84
N ARG A 131 -10.94 15.03 -0.41
CA ARG A 131 -11.51 16.24 -1.03
C ARG A 131 -12.76 16.70 -0.30
N TYR A 132 -13.66 15.78 0.06
CA TYR A 132 -14.85 16.06 0.83
C TYR A 132 -14.51 16.77 2.14
N TYR A 133 -13.59 16.23 2.94
CA TYR A 133 -13.23 16.81 4.24
C TYR A 133 -12.45 18.11 4.14
N THR A 134 -11.61 18.29 3.15
CA THR A 134 -10.81 19.51 2.98
C THR A 134 -11.62 20.66 2.39
N GLN A 135 -12.63 20.38 1.57
CA GLN A 135 -13.41 21.41 0.85
C GLN A 135 -14.73 21.76 1.53
N ASN A 136 -15.29 20.85 2.34
CA ASN A 136 -16.55 21.10 3.03
C ASN A 136 -16.33 22.06 4.20
N GLU A 137 -17.06 23.19 4.19
CA GLU A 137 -16.95 24.26 5.20
C GLU A 137 -17.19 23.79 6.64
N ARG A 138 -18.03 22.77 6.82
CA ARG A 138 -18.32 22.18 8.14
C ARG A 138 -17.08 21.54 8.75
N TYR A 139 -16.21 20.97 7.92
CA TYR A 139 -15.08 20.19 8.42
C TYR A 139 -13.76 20.92 8.26
N THR A 140 -13.40 21.35 7.05
CA THR A 140 -12.13 22.00 6.72
C THR A 140 -10.95 21.24 7.35
N LYS A 141 -10.92 19.91 7.17
CA LYS A 141 -10.03 18.98 7.88
C LYS A 141 -9.21 18.13 6.91
N GLY A 142 -8.01 17.76 7.34
CA GLY A 142 -7.08 16.93 6.55
C GLY A 142 -6.25 17.74 5.55
N GLY A 143 -5.56 17.06 4.66
CA GLY A 143 -4.71 17.63 3.63
C GLY A 143 -4.73 16.79 2.36
N LEU A 144 -4.48 17.42 1.23
CA LEU A 144 -4.58 16.82 -0.11
C LEU A 144 -3.35 15.99 -0.53
N VAL A 145 -2.29 15.94 0.30
CA VAL A 145 -1.14 15.07 0.10
C VAL A 145 -1.33 13.84 0.98
N MET A 146 -1.62 12.71 0.35
CA MET A 146 -1.83 11.41 1.01
C MET A 146 -0.49 10.71 1.20
N ARG A 147 -0.12 10.36 2.43
CA ARG A 147 1.09 9.60 2.77
C ARG A 147 0.90 8.11 2.46
N ALA A 148 0.65 7.84 1.19
CA ALA A 148 0.35 6.53 0.63
C ALA A 148 0.68 6.49 -0.88
N PRO A 149 0.92 5.27 -1.43
CA PRO A 149 1.02 3.98 -0.75
C PRO A 149 2.34 3.81 0.02
N ASN A 150 2.39 2.80 0.92
CA ASN A 150 3.66 2.27 1.38
C ASN A 150 4.26 1.40 0.27
N ALA A 151 5.43 1.77 -0.23
CA ALA A 151 6.15 1.11 -1.30
C ALA A 151 7.37 0.29 -0.79
N ASP A 152 7.51 0.16 0.53
CA ASP A 152 8.48 -0.75 1.14
C ASP A 152 8.10 -2.20 0.87
N LEU A 153 9.12 -3.05 0.70
CA LEU A 153 8.95 -4.47 0.44
C LEU A 153 8.96 -5.27 1.75
N ALA A 154 7.94 -6.10 1.95
CA ALA A 154 7.83 -7.03 3.07
C ALA A 154 8.80 -8.22 2.90
N ARG A 155 10.11 -7.91 2.75
CA ARG A 155 11.18 -8.89 2.48
C ARG A 155 11.36 -9.94 3.57
N ASP A 156 10.85 -9.65 4.76
CA ASP A 156 11.00 -10.50 5.95
C ASP A 156 9.71 -10.53 6.76
N PRO A 157 9.15 -11.70 7.10
CA PRO A 157 7.90 -11.82 7.84
C PRO A 157 8.00 -11.35 9.30
N ARG A 158 9.21 -11.04 9.78
CA ARG A 158 9.44 -10.44 11.11
C ARG A 158 9.23 -8.94 11.14
N TRP A 159 9.23 -8.26 9.99
CA TRP A 159 9.08 -6.81 9.94
C TRP A 159 7.73 -6.37 10.52
N GLY A 160 7.78 -5.47 11.51
CA GLY A 160 6.61 -5.06 12.29
C GLY A 160 5.56 -4.29 11.50
N ARG A 161 5.94 -3.59 10.41
CA ARG A 161 5.04 -2.82 9.53
C ARG A 161 4.66 -3.58 8.26
N THR A 162 4.77 -4.90 8.24
CA THR A 162 4.33 -5.73 7.11
C THR A 162 2.89 -5.42 6.68
N GLU A 163 2.02 -5.10 7.63
CA GLU A 163 0.62 -4.73 7.41
C GLU A 163 0.40 -3.56 6.44
N GLU A 164 1.38 -2.66 6.33
CA GLU A 164 1.33 -1.48 5.47
C GLU A 164 1.77 -1.76 4.02
N SER A 165 2.38 -2.92 3.75
CA SER A 165 2.98 -3.28 2.46
C SER A 165 2.05 -4.16 1.62
N PHE A 166 2.12 -4.02 0.30
CA PHE A 166 1.44 -4.92 -0.63
C PHE A 166 2.15 -6.28 -0.81
N GLY A 167 3.30 -6.53 -0.17
CA GLY A 167 3.99 -7.81 -0.19
C GLY A 167 5.50 -7.76 -0.37
N GLU A 168 6.10 -8.92 -0.68
CA GLU A 168 7.56 -9.09 -0.78
C GLU A 168 8.13 -8.89 -2.19
N ASP A 169 7.28 -9.00 -3.21
CA ASP A 169 7.73 -9.00 -4.60
C ASP A 169 7.71 -7.60 -5.21
N PRO A 170 8.83 -7.13 -5.83
CA PRO A 170 8.92 -5.77 -6.35
C PRO A 170 7.97 -5.50 -7.53
N PHE A 171 7.65 -6.51 -8.35
CA PHE A 171 6.72 -6.35 -9.47
C PHE A 171 5.28 -6.22 -8.96
N LEU A 172 4.83 -7.12 -8.08
CA LEU A 172 3.49 -7.06 -7.48
C LEU A 172 3.27 -5.75 -6.73
N VAL A 173 4.21 -5.37 -5.84
CA VAL A 173 4.12 -4.12 -5.07
C VAL A 173 4.08 -2.92 -6.00
N SER A 174 4.85 -2.94 -7.11
CA SER A 174 4.83 -1.85 -8.10
C SER A 174 3.49 -1.72 -8.80
N GLU A 175 2.91 -2.81 -9.29
CA GLU A 175 1.63 -2.76 -10.00
C GLU A 175 0.50 -2.29 -9.07
N MET A 176 0.49 -2.76 -7.81
CA MET A 176 -0.45 -2.31 -6.78
C MET A 176 -0.24 -0.83 -6.44
N ALA A 177 1.02 -0.40 -6.23
CA ALA A 177 1.34 1.00 -5.93
C ALA A 177 0.96 1.93 -7.09
N VAL A 178 1.26 1.55 -8.34
CA VAL A 178 0.86 2.32 -9.54
C VAL A 178 -0.66 2.47 -9.62
N ALA A 179 -1.41 1.40 -9.38
CA ALA A 179 -2.87 1.43 -9.36
C ALA A 179 -3.40 2.37 -8.26
N PHE A 180 -2.84 2.28 -7.05
CA PHE A 180 -3.20 3.12 -5.91
C PHE A 180 -2.91 4.60 -6.19
N ILE A 181 -1.72 4.92 -6.72
CA ILE A 181 -1.33 6.28 -7.10
C ILE A 181 -2.31 6.87 -8.12
N LYS A 182 -2.64 6.10 -9.17
CA LYS A 182 -3.61 6.53 -10.19
C LYS A 182 -4.99 6.79 -9.61
N GLY A 183 -5.44 5.95 -8.68
CA GLY A 183 -6.70 6.15 -7.96
C GLY A 183 -6.69 7.45 -7.14
N LEU A 184 -5.64 7.69 -6.37
CA LEU A 184 -5.50 8.92 -5.58
C LEU A 184 -5.47 10.17 -6.47
N GLN A 185 -4.73 10.15 -7.58
CA GLN A 185 -4.56 11.30 -8.46
C GLN A 185 -5.75 11.55 -9.37
N GLY A 186 -6.56 10.51 -9.64
CA GLY A 186 -7.71 10.57 -10.56
C GLY A 186 -7.28 10.64 -12.02
N ASP A 187 -8.27 10.66 -12.93
CA ASP A 187 -8.05 10.51 -14.37
C ASP A 187 -7.95 11.85 -15.14
N ASN A 188 -7.98 13.01 -14.44
CA ASN A 188 -7.84 14.29 -15.11
C ASN A 188 -6.38 14.52 -15.55
N PRO A 189 -6.12 14.83 -16.83
CA PRO A 189 -4.75 14.91 -17.36
C PRO A 189 -3.94 16.09 -16.78
N ARG A 190 -4.59 17.11 -16.24
CA ARG A 190 -3.94 18.32 -15.75
C ARG A 190 -3.93 18.42 -14.23
N TYR A 191 -5.03 18.07 -13.58
CA TYR A 191 -5.24 18.29 -12.15
C TYR A 191 -5.42 16.96 -11.41
N TRP A 192 -4.81 16.87 -10.25
CA TRP A 192 -4.95 15.72 -9.38
C TRP A 192 -6.10 15.87 -8.37
N LYS A 193 -6.80 14.76 -8.11
CA LYS A 193 -7.82 14.71 -7.08
C LYS A 193 -7.17 14.81 -5.68
N SER A 194 -6.10 14.07 -5.43
CA SER A 194 -5.17 14.22 -4.31
C SER A 194 -3.76 13.89 -4.80
N ALA A 195 -2.73 14.22 -4.04
CA ALA A 195 -1.36 13.85 -4.38
C ALA A 195 -0.94 12.61 -3.60
N SER A 196 -0.38 11.62 -4.27
CA SER A 196 0.24 10.45 -3.64
C SER A 196 1.64 10.82 -3.13
N LEU A 197 1.96 10.45 -1.90
CA LEU A 197 3.29 10.54 -1.30
C LEU A 197 3.71 9.15 -0.84
N MET A 198 4.54 8.48 -1.64
CA MET A 198 5.04 7.14 -1.35
C MET A 198 5.97 7.12 -0.14
N LYS A 199 5.99 6.03 0.61
CA LYS A 199 6.83 5.89 1.80
C LYS A 199 7.34 4.45 1.94
N HIS A 200 8.48 4.20 2.61
CA HIS A 200 9.49 5.15 3.07
C HIS A 200 10.76 4.92 2.25
N PHE A 201 11.20 5.89 1.52
CA PHE A 201 12.40 5.77 0.70
C PHE A 201 13.66 5.93 1.55
N LEU A 202 14.49 4.91 1.74
CA LEU A 202 14.58 3.65 1.04
C LEU A 202 14.83 2.50 2.03
N ALA A 203 14.31 1.30 1.70
CA ALA A 203 14.64 0.05 2.40
C ALA A 203 14.42 0.10 3.92
N ASN A 204 13.30 0.66 4.36
CA ASN A 204 12.88 0.75 5.76
C ASN A 204 12.07 -0.49 6.15
N SER A 205 12.71 -1.68 6.16
CA SER A 205 12.05 -2.97 6.38
C SER A 205 12.57 -3.68 7.63
N ASN A 206 12.84 -2.92 8.70
CA ASN A 206 13.01 -3.33 10.09
C ASN A 206 12.52 -2.21 11.02
N GLU A 207 11.99 -2.58 12.18
CA GLU A 207 11.51 -1.61 13.17
C GLU A 207 12.47 -1.48 14.34
N ASP A 208 13.07 -2.57 14.79
CA ASP A 208 14.04 -2.52 15.87
C ASP A 208 15.27 -1.72 15.46
N GLY A 209 15.52 -0.63 16.19
CA GLY A 209 16.65 0.24 15.91
C GLY A 209 16.56 1.03 14.60
N ARG A 210 15.41 1.10 13.94
CA ARG A 210 15.21 1.82 12.65
C ARG A 210 15.70 3.27 12.68
N ASP A 211 15.74 3.87 13.87
CA ASP A 211 16.17 5.25 14.11
C ASP A 211 17.65 5.50 13.73
N SER A 212 18.48 4.43 13.65
CA SER A 212 19.92 4.55 13.42
C SER A 212 20.55 3.38 12.66
N THR A 213 19.76 2.37 12.28
CA THR A 213 20.28 1.22 11.53
C THR A 213 20.65 1.60 10.10
N SER A 214 21.55 0.81 9.51
CA SER A 214 21.93 0.95 8.11
C SER A 214 21.49 -0.28 7.31
N SER A 215 20.72 -0.07 6.27
CA SER A 215 20.36 -1.07 5.27
C SER A 215 21.49 -1.14 4.24
N ASN A 216 22.29 -2.22 4.30
CA ASN A 216 23.49 -2.34 3.46
C ASN A 216 23.27 -3.30 2.31
N PHE A 217 23.39 -2.80 1.08
CA PHE A 217 23.26 -3.56 -0.16
C PHE A 217 23.86 -2.78 -1.33
N ASP A 218 24.13 -3.48 -2.43
CA ASP A 218 24.76 -2.91 -3.63
C ASP A 218 23.77 -2.14 -4.53
N ASN A 219 24.31 -1.42 -5.53
CA ASN A 219 23.51 -0.68 -6.50
C ASN A 219 22.59 -1.59 -7.32
N ARG A 220 22.94 -2.84 -7.53
CA ARG A 220 22.08 -3.78 -8.23
C ARG A 220 20.78 -4.01 -7.47
N LEU A 221 20.83 -4.29 -6.17
CA LEU A 221 19.64 -4.42 -5.33
C LEU A 221 18.89 -3.09 -5.18
N PHE A 222 19.60 -1.96 -5.21
CA PHE A 222 18.93 -0.66 -5.30
C PHE A 222 18.01 -0.61 -6.53
N HIS A 223 18.53 -0.90 -7.72
CA HIS A 223 17.78 -0.75 -8.97
C HIS A 223 16.76 -1.87 -9.23
N GLU A 224 17.08 -3.12 -8.85
CA GLU A 224 16.25 -4.28 -9.16
C GLU A 224 15.21 -4.61 -8.09
N TYR A 225 15.42 -4.17 -6.83
CA TYR A 225 14.58 -4.56 -5.71
C TYR A 225 14.08 -3.35 -4.92
N TYR A 226 14.89 -2.72 -4.06
CA TYR A 226 14.41 -1.76 -3.06
C TYR A 226 13.83 -0.48 -3.65
N SER A 227 14.39 0.09 -4.69
CA SER A 227 13.87 1.31 -5.31
C SER A 227 12.86 1.04 -6.44
N TYR A 228 12.72 -0.22 -6.86
CA TYR A 228 11.89 -0.58 -8.01
C TYR A 228 10.43 -0.13 -7.87
N PRO A 229 9.72 -0.33 -6.72
CA PRO A 229 8.35 0.15 -6.55
C PRO A 229 8.25 1.68 -6.58
N PHE A 230 9.20 2.40 -5.99
CA PHE A 230 9.23 3.87 -6.01
C PHE A 230 9.44 4.39 -7.43
N ARG A 231 10.41 3.83 -8.15
CA ARG A 231 10.66 4.20 -9.54
C ARG A 231 9.44 3.97 -10.42
N LYS A 232 8.80 2.80 -10.32
CA LYS A 232 7.57 2.51 -11.09
C LYS A 232 6.40 3.38 -10.67
N GLY A 233 6.28 3.70 -9.39
CA GLY A 233 5.30 4.66 -8.88
C GLY A 233 5.46 6.06 -9.48
N ILE A 234 6.69 6.50 -9.73
CA ILE A 234 6.99 7.76 -10.42
C ILE A 234 6.76 7.62 -11.93
N GLU A 235 7.42 6.65 -12.58
CA GLU A 235 7.43 6.50 -14.04
C GLU A 235 6.05 6.14 -14.62
N LYS A 236 5.35 5.16 -14.00
CA LYS A 236 4.06 4.63 -14.50
C LYS A 236 2.85 5.15 -13.73
N GLY A 237 3.02 5.41 -12.42
CA GLY A 237 1.96 5.94 -11.57
C GLY A 237 1.83 7.46 -11.63
N GLY A 238 2.90 8.16 -11.98
CA GLY A 238 2.94 9.62 -12.03
C GLY A 238 3.04 10.28 -10.66
N SER A 239 3.39 9.54 -9.59
CA SER A 239 3.62 10.14 -8.28
C SER A 239 4.81 11.11 -8.34
N GLN A 240 4.63 12.24 -7.66
CA GLN A 240 5.68 13.26 -7.54
C GLN A 240 5.90 13.62 -6.06
N ALA A 241 5.74 12.65 -5.17
CA ALA A 241 6.11 12.84 -3.78
C ALA A 241 6.54 11.53 -3.13
N PHE A 242 7.56 11.58 -2.27
CA PHE A 242 7.95 10.48 -1.40
C PHE A 242 8.57 10.98 -0.10
N MET A 243 8.55 10.11 0.92
CA MET A 243 9.11 10.35 2.24
C MET A 243 10.45 9.64 2.36
N ALA A 244 11.51 10.35 2.75
CA ALA A 244 12.81 9.77 3.07
C ALA A 244 12.71 9.02 4.40
N ALA A 245 13.23 7.80 4.42
CA ALA A 245 13.17 6.90 5.58
C ALA A 245 14.07 7.35 6.75
N TYR A 246 13.84 6.77 7.93
CA TYR A 246 14.67 7.01 9.11
C TYR A 246 16.07 6.43 9.01
N ASN A 247 16.19 5.22 8.46
CA ASN A 247 17.43 4.47 8.38
C ASN A 247 18.48 5.09 7.45
N SER A 248 19.70 4.58 7.54
CA SER A 248 20.74 4.83 6.56
C SER A 248 20.72 3.80 5.43
N TRP A 249 21.22 4.18 4.25
CA TRP A 249 21.65 3.25 3.22
C TRP A 249 23.17 3.32 3.11
N ASN A 250 23.84 2.18 3.28
CA ASN A 250 25.32 2.08 3.27
C ASN A 250 26.00 3.14 4.14
N GLY A 251 25.45 3.37 5.35
CA GLY A 251 25.99 4.28 6.36
C GLY A 251 25.59 5.74 6.23
N ILE A 252 24.91 6.15 5.15
CA ILE A 252 24.45 7.54 4.97
C ILE A 252 22.95 7.63 5.27
N PRO A 253 22.51 8.47 6.23
CA PRO A 253 21.09 8.67 6.53
C PRO A 253 20.28 9.10 5.31
N MET A 254 19.10 8.50 5.10
CA MET A 254 18.33 8.73 3.88
C MET A 254 17.91 10.18 3.67
N THR A 255 17.67 10.95 4.73
CA THR A 255 17.30 12.37 4.65
C THR A 255 18.37 13.29 4.06
N ILE A 256 19.62 12.82 3.99
CA ILE A 256 20.77 13.56 3.43
C ILE A 256 21.50 12.77 2.34
N HIS A 257 20.96 11.62 1.93
CA HIS A 257 21.64 10.73 0.99
C HIS A 257 21.78 11.37 -0.41
N PRO A 258 22.96 11.32 -1.05
CA PRO A 258 23.21 11.90 -2.38
C PRO A 258 22.22 11.41 -3.45
N ILE A 259 21.76 10.17 -3.37
CA ILE A 259 20.79 9.56 -4.30
C ILE A 259 19.52 10.40 -4.49
N LEU A 260 19.12 11.21 -3.49
CA LEU A 260 17.95 12.07 -3.60
C LEU A 260 18.07 13.11 -4.72
N LYS A 261 19.30 13.55 -5.02
CA LYS A 261 19.57 14.45 -6.15
C LYS A 261 19.54 13.72 -7.48
N ASP A 262 20.08 12.49 -7.51
CA ASP A 262 20.13 11.67 -8.72
C ASP A 262 18.72 11.28 -9.18
N ILE A 263 17.85 10.91 -8.26
CA ILE A 263 16.42 10.62 -8.54
C ILE A 263 15.72 11.80 -9.22
N ARG A 264 15.97 13.04 -8.78
CA ARG A 264 15.36 14.21 -9.42
C ARG A 264 15.70 14.30 -10.90
N LYS A 265 16.92 13.95 -11.27
CA LYS A 265 17.42 13.96 -12.65
C LYS A 265 16.96 12.71 -13.41
N ASP A 266 17.25 11.54 -12.86
CA ASP A 266 17.18 10.27 -13.61
C ASP A 266 15.74 9.75 -13.74
N TRP A 267 14.87 10.06 -12.76
CA TRP A 267 13.45 9.67 -12.80
C TRP A 267 12.52 10.84 -13.18
N ASN A 268 13.08 11.99 -13.63
CA ASN A 268 12.30 13.20 -13.94
C ASN A 268 11.37 13.62 -12.79
N PHE A 269 11.89 13.55 -11.56
CA PHE A 269 11.13 13.83 -10.34
C PHE A 269 11.20 15.31 -9.98
N LYS A 270 10.03 15.98 -9.96
CA LYS A 270 9.91 17.44 -9.78
C LYS A 270 9.30 17.85 -8.45
N GLY A 271 8.77 16.90 -7.69
CA GLY A 271 7.88 17.18 -6.57
C GLY A 271 8.53 17.11 -5.18
N ILE A 272 7.74 16.69 -4.22
CA ILE A 272 8.07 16.70 -2.80
C ILE A 272 8.99 15.53 -2.43
N ILE A 273 10.10 15.85 -1.76
CA ILE A 273 10.77 14.92 -0.85
C ILE A 273 10.52 15.47 0.55
N CYS A 274 9.93 14.68 1.45
CA CYS A 274 9.77 15.08 2.84
C CYS A 274 10.60 14.19 3.78
N THR A 275 10.89 14.70 4.98
CA THR A 275 11.40 13.86 6.07
C THR A 275 10.27 12.99 6.61
N ASP A 276 10.60 11.88 7.27
CA ASP A 276 9.68 11.25 8.21
C ASP A 276 9.66 12.01 9.54
N GLY A 277 8.69 11.73 10.42
CA GLY A 277 8.48 12.50 11.65
C GLY A 277 9.64 12.38 12.65
N GLY A 278 10.24 13.51 13.01
CA GLY A 278 11.38 13.54 13.93
C GLY A 278 12.74 13.21 13.31
N ALA A 279 12.83 13.02 11.99
CA ALA A 279 14.07 12.60 11.32
C ALA A 279 15.23 13.59 11.47
N LEU A 280 14.96 14.89 11.61
CA LEU A 280 16.00 15.88 11.93
C LEU A 280 16.64 15.62 13.30
N ASP A 281 15.82 15.32 14.32
CA ASP A 281 16.31 14.94 15.65
C ASP A 281 17.16 13.67 15.57
N LEU A 282 16.81 12.70 14.76
CA LEU A 282 17.55 11.45 14.60
C LEU A 282 18.93 11.65 13.99
N LEU A 283 19.10 12.59 13.05
CA LEU A 283 20.43 12.93 12.51
C LEU A 283 21.42 13.34 13.62
N ILE A 284 20.92 14.01 14.66
CA ILE A 284 21.72 14.54 15.77
C ILE A 284 21.87 13.50 16.88
N LYS A 285 20.75 12.90 17.33
CA LYS A 285 20.68 12.09 18.53
C LYS A 285 21.01 10.61 18.29
N ALA A 286 20.59 10.07 17.16
CA ALA A 286 20.69 8.64 16.83
C ALA A 286 21.82 8.35 15.84
N HIS A 287 21.81 8.95 14.67
CA HIS A 287 22.87 8.80 13.66
C HIS A 287 24.16 9.55 14.04
N LYS A 288 24.05 10.62 14.85
CA LYS A 288 25.19 11.46 15.29
C LYS A 288 26.00 12.01 14.12
N THR A 289 25.32 12.34 13.02
CA THR A 289 25.94 12.80 11.78
C THR A 289 26.36 14.28 11.87
N PHE A 290 25.59 15.08 12.61
CA PHE A 290 25.87 16.51 12.82
C PHE A 290 25.84 16.86 14.30
N PRO A 291 26.63 17.84 14.74
CA PRO A 291 26.65 18.28 16.13
C PRO A 291 25.41 19.11 16.52
N THR A 292 24.78 19.80 15.55
CA THR A 292 23.64 20.69 15.81
C THR A 292 22.50 20.48 14.81
N HIS A 293 21.28 20.86 15.21
CA HIS A 293 20.11 20.86 14.33
C HIS A 293 20.25 21.86 13.17
N THR A 294 20.99 22.95 13.35
CA THR A 294 21.25 23.95 12.33
C THR A 294 22.02 23.35 11.15
N GLU A 295 23.11 22.63 11.44
CA GLU A 295 23.90 21.94 10.41
C GLU A 295 23.10 20.81 9.75
N GLY A 296 22.36 20.03 10.57
CA GLY A 296 21.48 18.98 10.07
C GLY A 296 20.38 19.52 9.15
N SER A 297 19.71 20.61 9.52
CA SER A 297 18.70 21.27 8.69
C SER A 297 19.27 21.79 7.38
N ALA A 298 20.45 22.42 7.43
CA ALA A 298 21.12 22.90 6.21
C ALA A 298 21.48 21.74 5.27
N ALA A 299 21.95 20.62 5.80
CA ALA A 299 22.28 19.43 5.02
C ALA A 299 21.04 18.81 4.36
N ILE A 300 19.91 18.71 5.09
CA ILE A 300 18.62 18.21 4.58
C ILE A 300 18.16 19.08 3.39
N VAL A 301 18.11 20.40 3.54
CA VAL A 301 17.73 21.33 2.45
C VAL A 301 18.65 21.15 1.25
N LYS A 302 19.96 21.10 1.46
CA LYS A 302 20.97 20.90 0.40
C LYS A 302 20.86 19.54 -0.28
N ALA A 303 20.36 18.51 0.40
CA ALA A 303 20.06 17.21 -0.22
C ALA A 303 18.85 17.26 -1.15
N GLY A 304 18.06 18.35 -1.12
CA GLY A 304 16.87 18.54 -1.96
C GLY A 304 15.57 18.13 -1.30
N VAL A 305 15.57 17.90 0.02
CA VAL A 305 14.37 17.67 0.82
C VAL A 305 13.65 19.01 1.02
N GLY A 306 12.40 19.08 0.58
CA GLY A 306 11.62 20.31 0.56
C GLY A 306 10.59 20.42 1.67
N GLN A 307 10.37 19.36 2.45
CA GLN A 307 9.42 19.38 3.56
C GLN A 307 9.95 18.66 4.79
N PHE A 308 9.77 19.30 5.93
CA PHE A 308 10.10 18.77 7.25
C PHE A 308 8.83 18.37 8.00
N LEU A 309 8.85 17.19 8.61
CA LEU A 309 7.90 16.77 9.65
C LEU A 309 8.48 16.99 11.06
N ASP A 310 9.22 18.06 11.21
CA ASP A 310 10.02 18.43 12.38
C ASP A 310 9.80 19.89 12.77
N ASN A 311 10.30 20.29 13.94
CA ASN A 311 10.49 21.70 14.28
C ASN A 311 11.82 22.18 13.70
N PHE A 312 11.81 22.87 12.58
CA PHE A 312 12.99 23.24 11.80
C PHE A 312 13.25 24.74 11.70
N ARG A 313 12.21 25.58 11.85
CA ARG A 313 12.27 27.01 11.52
C ARG A 313 13.42 27.77 12.20
N PRO A 314 13.65 27.67 13.51
CA PRO A 314 14.74 28.39 14.16
C PRO A 314 16.11 28.05 13.54
N TYR A 315 16.30 26.78 13.19
CA TYR A 315 17.54 26.27 12.64
C TYR A 315 17.78 26.71 11.20
N ILE A 316 16.72 26.92 10.40
CA ILE A 316 16.84 27.46 9.02
C ILE A 316 17.21 28.95 9.07
N TYR A 317 16.62 29.75 9.99
CA TYR A 317 17.04 31.14 10.17
C TYR A 317 18.50 31.25 10.57
N GLU A 318 18.91 30.49 11.57
CA GLU A 318 20.31 30.44 12.01
C GLU A 318 21.27 29.98 10.90
N ALA A 319 20.86 29.00 10.08
CA ALA A 319 21.65 28.54 8.94
C ALA A 319 21.85 29.63 7.86
N LEU A 320 20.82 30.46 7.62
CA LEU A 320 20.92 31.62 6.74
C LEU A 320 21.86 32.67 7.31
N GLU A 321 21.72 33.05 8.59
CA GLU A 321 22.58 34.01 9.27
C GLU A 321 24.04 33.59 9.26
N LYS A 322 24.32 32.30 9.43
CA LYS A 322 25.66 31.73 9.36
C LYS A 322 26.19 31.48 7.95
N GLY A 323 25.44 31.80 6.90
CA GLY A 323 25.79 31.53 5.52
C GLY A 323 25.90 30.05 5.14
N MET A 324 25.30 29.15 5.96
CA MET A 324 25.22 27.72 5.68
C MET A 324 24.18 27.43 4.59
N LEU A 325 23.16 28.27 4.46
CA LEU A 325 22.13 28.24 3.41
C LEU A 325 22.05 29.60 2.73
N THR A 326 21.60 29.56 1.49
CA THR A 326 21.18 30.75 0.73
C THR A 326 19.67 30.66 0.46
N GLU A 327 19.06 31.81 0.13
CA GLU A 327 17.65 31.83 -0.31
C GLU A 327 17.43 30.93 -1.53
N ALA A 328 18.39 30.87 -2.45
CA ALA A 328 18.35 30.02 -3.64
C ALA A 328 18.35 28.51 -3.29
N ASP A 329 18.98 28.09 -2.19
CA ASP A 329 18.92 26.71 -1.71
C ASP A 329 17.50 26.37 -1.25
N ILE A 330 16.84 27.30 -0.57
CA ILE A 330 15.45 27.17 -0.11
C ILE A 330 14.51 27.12 -1.32
N ASP A 331 14.66 28.06 -2.28
CA ASP A 331 13.85 28.09 -3.51
C ASP A 331 13.91 26.77 -4.27
N LYS A 332 15.10 26.20 -4.39
CA LYS A 332 15.29 24.90 -5.05
C LYS A 332 14.58 23.77 -4.29
N ALA A 333 14.62 23.77 -2.98
CA ALA A 333 13.99 22.74 -2.15
C ALA A 333 12.46 22.83 -2.20
N ILE A 334 11.87 24.04 -2.02
CA ILE A 334 10.41 24.22 -1.96
C ILE A 334 9.72 24.23 -3.32
N ARG A 335 10.45 24.34 -4.41
CA ARG A 335 9.87 24.32 -5.77
C ARG A 335 8.98 23.11 -6.00
N GLY A 336 9.40 21.93 -5.49
CA GLY A 336 8.62 20.69 -5.55
C GLY A 336 7.31 20.76 -4.79
N ASN A 337 7.27 21.48 -3.68
CA ASN A 337 6.06 21.66 -2.86
C ASN A 337 5.01 22.44 -3.65
N PHE A 338 5.41 23.53 -4.31
CA PHE A 338 4.52 24.32 -5.15
C PHE A 338 4.17 23.64 -6.47
N TYR A 339 5.03 22.75 -6.99
CA TYR A 339 4.64 21.89 -8.11
C TYR A 339 3.44 20.99 -7.77
N ILE A 340 3.42 20.40 -6.58
CA ILE A 340 2.26 19.63 -6.10
C ILE A 340 1.03 20.54 -5.92
N ALA A 341 1.20 21.73 -5.32
CA ALA A 341 0.09 22.70 -5.17
C ALA A 341 -0.49 23.09 -6.54
N LEU A 342 0.35 23.25 -7.56
CA LEU A 342 -0.05 23.51 -8.94
C LEU A 342 -0.88 22.36 -9.51
N LYS A 343 -0.42 21.10 -9.34
CA LYS A 343 -1.15 19.92 -9.81
C LYS A 343 -2.49 19.73 -9.09
N LEU A 344 -2.60 20.15 -7.85
CA LEU A 344 -3.86 20.18 -7.09
C LEU A 344 -4.79 21.32 -7.49
N GLY A 345 -4.32 22.27 -8.35
CA GLY A 345 -5.07 23.45 -8.79
C GLY A 345 -5.07 24.60 -7.80
N LEU A 346 -4.28 24.53 -6.72
CA LEU A 346 -4.30 25.55 -5.65
C LEU A 346 -3.61 26.87 -6.03
N LEU A 347 -2.90 26.89 -7.17
CA LEU A 347 -2.27 28.08 -7.73
C LEU A 347 -3.13 28.80 -8.78
N ASP A 348 -4.30 28.26 -9.14
CA ASP A 348 -5.15 28.83 -10.18
C ASP A 348 -6.00 29.98 -9.63
N GLY A 349 -6.20 31.00 -10.46
CA GLY A 349 -6.96 32.21 -10.06
C GLY A 349 -8.43 31.92 -9.79
N ASP A 350 -9.05 31.00 -10.51
CA ASP A 350 -10.43 30.56 -10.30
C ASP A 350 -10.50 29.07 -9.99
N GLN A 351 -10.49 28.74 -8.71
CA GLN A 351 -10.52 27.36 -8.23
C GLN A 351 -11.92 26.71 -8.30
N THR A 352 -12.98 27.50 -8.54
CA THR A 352 -14.35 26.96 -8.66
C THR A 352 -14.56 26.15 -9.93
N LYS A 353 -13.71 26.36 -10.94
CA LYS A 353 -13.72 25.65 -12.22
C LYS A 353 -12.87 24.36 -12.25
N LEU A 354 -12.22 24.03 -11.15
CA LEU A 354 -11.43 22.82 -11.08
C LEU A 354 -12.31 21.55 -11.17
N PRO A 355 -11.82 20.46 -11.77
CA PRO A 355 -12.65 19.27 -11.99
C PRO A 355 -13.18 18.63 -10.71
N TYR A 356 -12.51 18.84 -9.58
CA TYR A 356 -12.86 18.26 -8.29
C TYR A 356 -13.43 19.30 -7.29
N ALA A 357 -13.71 20.53 -7.74
CA ALA A 357 -14.20 21.61 -6.88
C ALA A 357 -15.60 21.33 -6.28
N HIS A 358 -16.40 20.50 -6.93
CA HIS A 358 -17.77 20.19 -6.52
C HIS A 358 -17.83 19.26 -5.28
N ILE A 359 -16.79 18.44 -5.04
CA ILE A 359 -16.75 17.43 -3.98
C ILE A 359 -16.78 18.13 -2.60
N GLY A 360 -17.78 17.82 -1.77
CA GLY A 360 -17.96 18.42 -0.46
C GLY A 360 -18.52 19.84 -0.46
N VAL A 361 -18.65 20.50 -1.61
CA VAL A 361 -19.16 21.87 -1.77
C VAL A 361 -20.60 21.86 -2.31
N THR A 362 -20.81 21.35 -3.52
CA THR A 362 -22.14 21.14 -4.10
C THR A 362 -22.59 19.69 -4.00
N ASP A 363 -21.67 18.74 -4.09
CA ASP A 363 -21.88 17.34 -3.73
C ASP A 363 -21.52 17.15 -2.25
N THR A 364 -22.56 17.19 -1.40
CA THR A 364 -22.43 17.11 0.06
C THR A 364 -22.82 15.74 0.63
N VAL A 365 -23.08 14.76 -0.23
CA VAL A 365 -23.38 13.40 0.21
C VAL A 365 -22.14 12.76 0.85
N SER A 366 -22.30 12.28 2.08
CA SER A 366 -21.19 11.65 2.81
C SER A 366 -20.79 10.36 2.14
N VAL A 367 -19.54 10.27 1.67
CA VAL A 367 -18.98 9.13 0.90
C VAL A 367 -19.17 7.81 1.66
N TRP A 368 -18.80 7.79 2.95
CA TRP A 368 -18.90 6.60 3.83
C TRP A 368 -20.33 6.12 4.12
N ARG A 369 -21.38 6.89 3.75
CA ARG A 369 -22.79 6.51 3.87
C ARG A 369 -23.37 5.95 2.58
N ASN A 370 -22.64 6.03 1.48
CA ASN A 370 -23.07 5.50 0.19
C ASN A 370 -23.12 3.97 0.24
N LYS A 371 -24.30 3.40 -0.04
CA LYS A 371 -24.52 1.95 -0.03
C LYS A 371 -23.64 1.21 -1.05
N GLU A 372 -23.43 1.79 -2.22
CA GLU A 372 -22.56 1.18 -3.25
C GLU A 372 -21.11 1.07 -2.76
N ILE A 373 -20.64 2.06 -1.99
CA ILE A 373 -19.29 2.04 -1.40
C ILE A 373 -19.23 0.98 -0.30
N GLN A 374 -20.27 0.86 0.55
CA GLN A 374 -20.33 -0.17 1.58
C GLN A 374 -20.33 -1.57 0.97
N ASP A 375 -21.10 -1.79 -0.10
CA ASP A 375 -21.12 -3.07 -0.83
C ASP A 375 -19.76 -3.33 -1.50
N PHE A 376 -19.10 -2.28 -2.00
CA PHE A 376 -17.77 -2.40 -2.56
C PHE A 376 -16.74 -2.78 -1.47
N VAL A 377 -16.80 -2.21 -0.26
CA VAL A 377 -15.92 -2.62 0.86
C VAL A 377 -16.11 -4.10 1.18
N ARG A 378 -17.37 -4.58 1.24
CA ARG A 378 -17.66 -6.00 1.43
C ARG A 378 -17.03 -6.86 0.34
N LEU A 379 -17.14 -6.46 -0.92
CA LEU A 379 -16.52 -7.15 -2.03
C LEU A 379 -14.98 -7.15 -1.92
N VAL A 380 -14.35 -6.00 -1.62
CA VAL A 380 -12.90 -5.90 -1.40
C VAL A 380 -12.46 -6.87 -0.30
N THR A 381 -13.21 -6.92 0.79
CA THR A 381 -12.94 -7.81 1.90
C THR A 381 -13.03 -9.28 1.49
N ALA A 382 -14.09 -9.68 0.79
CA ALA A 382 -14.23 -11.05 0.28
C ALA A 382 -13.10 -11.42 -0.70
N LYS A 383 -12.69 -10.48 -1.56
CA LYS A 383 -11.59 -10.66 -2.53
C LYS A 383 -10.21 -10.79 -1.87
N SER A 384 -10.03 -10.25 -0.66
CA SER A 384 -8.79 -10.36 0.10
C SER A 384 -8.65 -11.66 0.90
N VAL A 385 -9.71 -12.43 1.06
CA VAL A 385 -9.65 -13.71 1.79
C VAL A 385 -8.84 -14.73 1.03
N VAL A 386 -7.82 -15.30 1.69
CA VAL A 386 -7.00 -16.38 1.15
C VAL A 386 -7.45 -17.72 1.73
N LEU A 387 -7.91 -18.65 0.90
CA LEU A 387 -8.20 -20.02 1.31
C LEU A 387 -6.90 -20.81 1.31
N LEU A 388 -6.31 -21.02 2.50
CA LEU A 388 -5.02 -21.70 2.67
C LEU A 388 -5.16 -23.23 2.65
N LYS A 389 -6.28 -23.76 3.10
CA LYS A 389 -6.56 -25.20 3.14
C LYS A 389 -8.05 -25.48 3.04
N ASN A 390 -8.45 -26.56 2.34
CA ASN A 390 -9.85 -27.02 2.28
C ASN A 390 -9.95 -28.52 1.97
N GLU A 391 -9.67 -29.35 2.99
CA GLU A 391 -9.74 -30.80 2.84
C GLU A 391 -11.17 -31.32 2.82
N LYS A 392 -11.39 -32.28 1.94
CA LYS A 392 -12.71 -32.94 1.74
C LYS A 392 -13.84 -31.94 1.47
N LYS A 393 -13.51 -30.77 0.91
CA LYS A 393 -14.47 -29.71 0.59
C LYS A 393 -15.36 -29.33 1.80
N LEU A 394 -14.72 -29.09 2.98
CA LEU A 394 -15.43 -28.63 4.16
C LEU A 394 -16.12 -27.30 3.92
N LEU A 395 -15.44 -26.42 3.20
CA LEU A 395 -16.00 -25.15 2.71
C LEU A 395 -16.34 -25.28 1.22
N PRO A 396 -17.38 -24.56 0.72
CA PRO A 396 -18.29 -23.69 1.47
C PRO A 396 -19.28 -24.49 2.34
N LEU A 397 -19.72 -23.87 3.45
CA LEU A 397 -20.71 -24.47 4.34
C LEU A 397 -22.09 -24.46 3.69
N ASN A 398 -22.76 -25.61 3.73
CA ASN A 398 -24.16 -25.71 3.29
C ASN A 398 -25.12 -25.44 4.46
N LYS A 399 -25.77 -24.27 4.46
CA LYS A 399 -26.72 -23.84 5.51
C LYS A 399 -27.87 -24.83 5.73
N GLY A 400 -28.27 -25.55 4.68
CA GLY A 400 -29.37 -26.56 4.79
C GLY A 400 -29.00 -27.81 5.62
N ASN A 401 -27.70 -28.07 5.80
CA ASN A 401 -27.22 -29.27 6.51
C ASN A 401 -26.67 -28.96 7.90
N ILE A 402 -26.70 -27.70 8.34
CA ILE A 402 -26.10 -27.25 9.60
C ILE A 402 -27.19 -26.70 10.50
N LYS A 403 -27.22 -27.17 11.76
CA LYS A 403 -28.11 -26.66 12.80
C LYS A 403 -27.42 -25.73 13.77
N ARG A 404 -26.13 -25.98 14.05
CA ARG A 404 -25.35 -25.22 15.04
C ARG A 404 -23.95 -24.92 14.56
N ILE A 405 -23.54 -23.68 14.71
CA ILE A 405 -22.16 -23.22 14.45
C ILE A 405 -21.63 -22.64 15.77
N ALA A 406 -20.47 -23.12 16.23
CA ALA A 406 -19.74 -22.47 17.30
C ALA A 406 -18.72 -21.49 16.71
N VAL A 407 -18.75 -20.21 17.12
CA VAL A 407 -17.81 -19.19 16.79
C VAL A 407 -16.99 -18.87 18.02
N ILE A 408 -15.69 -19.18 17.99
CA ILE A 408 -14.84 -19.30 19.18
C ILE A 408 -13.59 -18.43 19.01
N GLY A 409 -13.14 -17.84 20.09
CA GLY A 409 -11.83 -17.20 20.19
C GLY A 409 -11.83 -15.69 20.18
N PRO A 410 -10.66 -15.08 20.48
CA PRO A 410 -10.54 -13.65 20.74
C PRO A 410 -10.78 -12.76 19.52
N ARG A 411 -10.56 -13.27 18.30
CA ARG A 411 -10.79 -12.51 17.06
C ARG A 411 -12.21 -12.64 16.50
N ALA A 412 -13.11 -13.32 17.21
CA ALA A 412 -14.46 -13.63 16.71
C ALA A 412 -15.41 -12.42 16.69
N ASN A 413 -15.37 -11.56 17.70
CA ASN A 413 -16.38 -10.50 17.87
C ASN A 413 -15.76 -9.09 17.96
N GLU A 414 -14.69 -8.86 17.25
CA GLU A 414 -14.06 -7.55 17.16
C GLU A 414 -13.61 -7.27 15.72
N VAL A 415 -13.47 -6.00 15.40
CA VAL A 415 -12.76 -5.50 14.23
C VAL A 415 -11.67 -4.60 14.75
N LEU A 416 -10.45 -5.09 14.74
CA LEU A 416 -9.31 -4.31 15.17
C LEU A 416 -8.92 -3.34 14.06
N LEU A 417 -8.73 -2.09 14.43
CA LEU A 417 -8.28 -1.03 13.57
C LEU A 417 -6.83 -0.73 13.93
N ASP A 418 -5.95 -0.74 12.95
CA ASP A 418 -4.54 -0.50 13.18
C ASP A 418 -4.21 0.98 13.38
N TRP A 419 -2.92 1.27 13.51
CA TRP A 419 -2.41 2.59 13.83
C TRP A 419 -2.74 3.65 12.77
N TYR A 420 -2.81 3.25 11.49
CA TYR A 420 -3.09 4.13 10.35
C TYR A 420 -4.53 4.03 9.83
N SER A 421 -5.42 3.41 10.61
CA SER A 421 -6.82 3.27 10.22
C SER A 421 -7.59 4.57 10.30
N GLY A 422 -8.54 4.72 9.39
CA GLY A 422 -9.65 5.66 9.50
C GLY A 422 -10.64 5.32 10.60
N THR A 423 -11.72 6.08 10.68
CA THR A 423 -12.83 5.86 11.62
C THR A 423 -14.05 5.33 10.87
N PRO A 424 -14.27 4.03 10.79
CA PRO A 424 -15.43 3.50 10.06
C PRO A 424 -16.74 3.94 10.71
N PRO A 425 -17.78 4.20 9.91
CA PRO A 425 -19.10 4.58 10.43
C PRO A 425 -19.76 3.43 11.21
N TYR A 426 -19.38 2.22 10.93
CA TYR A 426 -19.79 0.97 11.60
C TYR A 426 -18.75 -0.11 11.35
N THR A 427 -18.81 -1.20 12.11
CA THR A 427 -18.00 -2.40 11.89
C THR A 427 -18.86 -3.64 11.99
N VAL A 428 -18.55 -4.66 11.19
CA VAL A 428 -19.20 -5.98 11.25
C VAL A 428 -18.13 -7.02 11.64
N SER A 429 -18.26 -7.55 12.86
CA SER A 429 -17.37 -8.61 13.36
C SER A 429 -17.64 -9.94 12.65
N ILE A 430 -16.70 -10.89 12.75
CA ILE A 430 -16.84 -12.24 12.18
C ILE A 430 -18.11 -12.91 12.74
N LEU A 431 -18.31 -12.84 14.05
CA LEU A 431 -19.52 -13.36 14.70
C LEU A 431 -20.80 -12.75 14.09
N GLN A 432 -20.83 -11.44 13.90
CA GLN A 432 -22.01 -10.77 13.35
C GLN A 432 -22.22 -11.16 11.89
N GLY A 433 -21.15 -11.21 11.08
CA GLY A 433 -21.22 -11.64 9.67
C GLY A 433 -21.72 -13.07 9.52
N ILE A 434 -21.25 -14.00 10.35
CA ILE A 434 -21.74 -15.38 10.39
C ILE A 434 -23.23 -15.43 10.77
N LYS A 435 -23.65 -14.68 11.80
CA LYS A 435 -25.07 -14.59 12.17
C LYS A 435 -25.94 -14.05 11.03
N ASN A 436 -25.49 -12.99 10.37
CA ASN A 436 -26.19 -12.40 9.23
C ASN A 436 -26.37 -13.40 8.08
N ALA A 437 -25.30 -14.15 7.77
CA ALA A 437 -25.32 -15.12 6.67
C ALA A 437 -26.02 -16.43 7.00
N ALA A 438 -25.88 -16.94 8.21
CA ALA A 438 -26.48 -18.20 8.64
C ALA A 438 -28.01 -18.14 8.69
N GLY A 439 -28.58 -16.96 9.00
CA GLY A 439 -30.02 -16.76 9.12
C GLY A 439 -30.61 -17.39 10.42
N ASN A 440 -31.95 -17.34 10.56
CA ASN A 440 -32.63 -17.70 11.80
C ASN A 440 -32.72 -19.23 12.06
N ASN A 441 -32.40 -20.04 11.05
CA ASN A 441 -32.52 -21.49 11.15
C ASN A 441 -31.25 -22.18 11.71
N VAL A 442 -30.18 -21.45 11.90
CA VAL A 442 -28.89 -21.93 12.42
C VAL A 442 -28.60 -21.26 13.75
N GLU A 443 -28.48 -22.05 14.79
CA GLU A 443 -28.02 -21.56 16.10
C GLU A 443 -26.53 -21.22 16.06
N VAL A 444 -26.17 -19.99 16.47
CA VAL A 444 -24.76 -19.55 16.55
C VAL A 444 -24.38 -19.46 18.04
N ILE A 445 -23.55 -20.39 18.48
CA ILE A 445 -22.94 -20.43 19.80
C ILE A 445 -21.71 -19.57 19.78
N TYR A 446 -21.57 -18.64 20.72
CA TYR A 446 -20.40 -17.76 20.82
C TYR A 446 -19.62 -18.02 22.10
N GLU A 447 -18.31 -18.26 21.96
CA GLU A 447 -17.35 -18.35 23.07
C GLU A 447 -16.18 -17.40 22.85
N PRO A 448 -16.13 -16.28 23.61
CA PRO A 448 -15.16 -15.20 23.37
C PRO A 448 -13.75 -15.49 23.87
N SER A 449 -13.62 -16.39 24.85
CA SER A 449 -12.40 -16.50 25.65
C SER A 449 -11.38 -17.50 25.07
N ASN A 450 -10.16 -17.41 25.56
CA ASN A 450 -9.12 -18.43 25.40
C ASN A 450 -9.24 -19.56 26.46
N GLU A 451 -10.35 -19.62 27.21
CA GLU A 451 -10.55 -20.64 28.22
C GLU A 451 -10.83 -22.01 27.55
N MET A 452 -9.87 -22.90 27.66
CA MET A 452 -9.82 -24.16 26.92
C MET A 452 -11.07 -25.06 27.18
N ASP A 453 -11.54 -25.13 28.41
CA ASP A 453 -12.71 -25.95 28.76
C ASP A 453 -13.99 -25.39 28.15
N LYS A 454 -14.19 -24.08 28.18
CA LYS A 454 -15.36 -23.43 27.57
C LYS A 454 -15.34 -23.57 26.05
N ALA A 455 -14.17 -23.37 25.42
CA ALA A 455 -13.97 -23.54 23.99
C ALA A 455 -14.28 -24.99 23.55
N TYR A 456 -13.78 -25.97 24.31
CA TYR A 456 -14.06 -27.39 24.09
C TYR A 456 -15.56 -27.68 24.11
N LEU A 457 -16.27 -27.25 25.16
CA LEU A 457 -17.71 -27.47 25.33
C LEU A 457 -18.55 -26.77 24.26
N ALA A 458 -18.16 -25.57 23.83
CA ALA A 458 -18.83 -24.86 22.75
C ALA A 458 -18.69 -25.62 21.42
N ALA A 459 -17.47 -26.05 21.10
CA ALA A 459 -17.14 -26.78 19.87
C ALA A 459 -17.85 -28.14 19.83
N GLN A 460 -17.93 -28.87 20.96
CA GLN A 460 -18.57 -30.19 21.08
C GLN A 460 -20.08 -30.14 20.78
N LYS A 461 -20.73 -29.01 21.09
CA LYS A 461 -22.19 -28.84 20.88
C LYS A 461 -22.56 -28.48 19.44
N ALA A 462 -21.60 -28.15 18.59
CA ALA A 462 -21.83 -27.61 17.26
C ALA A 462 -21.57 -28.65 16.15
N ASP A 463 -22.23 -28.47 15.00
CA ASP A 463 -21.95 -29.24 13.79
C ASP A 463 -20.65 -28.80 13.14
N ILE A 464 -20.37 -27.50 13.23
CA ILE A 464 -19.16 -26.85 12.75
C ILE A 464 -18.59 -25.92 13.83
N ALA A 465 -17.30 -25.95 14.06
CA ALA A 465 -16.60 -25.01 14.90
C ALA A 465 -15.74 -24.07 14.06
N ILE A 466 -15.93 -22.74 14.19
CA ILE A 466 -15.12 -21.70 13.55
C ILE A 466 -14.28 -21.05 14.65
N VAL A 467 -12.97 -21.30 14.63
CA VAL A 467 -12.04 -20.74 15.60
C VAL A 467 -11.31 -19.54 15.01
N CYS A 468 -11.49 -18.37 15.61
CA CYS A 468 -10.98 -17.08 15.15
C CYS A 468 -9.81 -16.64 16.03
N VAL A 469 -8.61 -16.68 15.47
CA VAL A 469 -7.33 -16.41 16.14
C VAL A 469 -6.48 -15.44 15.32
N GLY A 470 -5.39 -14.96 15.87
CA GLY A 470 -4.47 -14.06 15.15
C GLY A 470 -3.84 -12.99 16.03
N ASN A 471 -3.09 -12.06 15.42
CA ASN A 471 -2.39 -11.01 16.14
C ASN A 471 -3.32 -9.89 16.64
N HIS A 472 -2.78 -9.07 17.53
CA HIS A 472 -3.39 -7.81 17.94
C HIS A 472 -2.58 -6.65 17.37
N VAL A 473 -3.21 -5.81 16.54
CA VAL A 473 -2.54 -4.76 15.77
C VAL A 473 -1.82 -3.68 16.61
N TYR A 474 -2.22 -3.50 17.88
CA TYR A 474 -1.54 -2.60 18.83
C TYR A 474 -0.70 -3.34 19.86
N GLY A 475 -0.74 -4.67 19.90
CA GLY A 475 -0.29 -5.42 21.07
C GLY A 475 -1.18 -5.15 22.30
N THR A 476 -0.79 -5.66 23.44
CA THR A 476 -1.52 -5.50 24.73
C THR A 476 -0.84 -4.53 25.69
N ASP A 477 0.34 -4.00 25.33
CA ASP A 477 1.12 -3.08 26.16
C ASP A 477 1.04 -1.64 25.64
N PRO A 478 0.78 -0.66 26.53
CA PRO A 478 0.74 0.76 26.22
C PRO A 478 2.08 1.36 25.77
N LYS A 479 3.18 0.68 25.99
CA LYS A 479 4.50 1.17 25.61
C LYS A 479 4.74 1.03 24.13
N TRP A 480 4.89 2.14 23.45
CA TRP A 480 5.05 2.21 21.99
C TRP A 480 6.10 1.28 21.39
N LYS A 481 7.27 1.17 22.02
CA LYS A 481 8.40 0.35 21.54
C LYS A 481 8.47 -1.04 22.17
N TYR A 482 7.36 -1.62 22.61
CA TYR A 482 7.33 -2.90 23.30
C TYR A 482 6.08 -3.71 22.91
N SER A 483 6.24 -5.01 22.69
CA SER A 483 5.14 -5.97 22.65
C SER A 483 5.43 -7.14 23.60
N PRO A 484 4.52 -7.48 24.52
CA PRO A 484 4.69 -8.63 25.41
C PRO A 484 4.51 -9.96 24.68
N VAL A 485 3.91 -9.95 23.48
CA VAL A 485 3.67 -11.12 22.65
C VAL A 485 4.74 -11.18 21.57
N PRO A 486 5.65 -12.17 21.61
CA PRO A 486 6.81 -12.21 20.70
C PRO A 486 6.44 -12.27 19.22
N SER A 487 5.26 -12.79 18.87
CA SER A 487 4.80 -12.90 17.48
C SER A 487 4.04 -11.66 16.99
N ASP A 488 3.67 -10.72 17.85
CA ASP A 488 3.06 -9.47 17.46
C ASP A 488 4.13 -8.46 17.01
N GLY A 489 3.87 -7.81 15.87
CA GLY A 489 4.66 -6.72 15.34
C GLY A 489 3.79 -5.50 15.10
N ARG A 490 4.42 -4.34 15.03
CA ARG A 490 3.79 -3.06 14.70
C ARG A 490 4.86 -2.03 14.41
N GLU A 491 4.48 -0.83 14.07
CA GLU A 491 5.45 0.27 13.99
C GLU A 491 6.29 0.37 15.27
N ALA A 492 7.59 0.50 15.12
CA ALA A 492 8.64 0.51 16.14
C ALA A 492 8.92 -0.85 16.86
N VAL A 493 8.31 -1.96 16.43
CA VAL A 493 8.51 -3.29 17.04
C VAL A 493 8.53 -4.39 15.97
N ASP A 494 9.69 -5.02 15.76
CA ASP A 494 9.79 -6.24 14.96
C ASP A 494 9.37 -7.49 15.76
N ARG A 495 8.78 -8.45 15.07
CA ARG A 495 8.39 -9.75 15.61
C ARG A 495 9.61 -10.58 16.00
N LYS A 496 9.55 -11.22 17.16
CA LYS A 496 10.60 -12.10 17.71
C LYS A 496 10.29 -13.58 17.49
N ALA A 497 9.04 -13.92 17.15
CA ALA A 497 8.58 -15.26 16.83
C ALA A 497 7.62 -15.21 15.64
N LEU A 498 7.44 -16.35 14.98
CA LEU A 498 6.44 -16.54 13.94
C LEU A 498 5.36 -17.54 14.36
N SER A 499 5.45 -18.10 15.56
CA SER A 499 4.45 -19.02 16.12
C SER A 499 3.17 -18.28 16.49
N LEU A 500 2.04 -18.97 16.38
CA LEU A 500 0.75 -18.46 16.80
C LEU A 500 0.49 -18.87 18.27
N GLU A 501 0.43 -17.90 19.17
CA GLU A 501 0.20 -18.16 20.61
C GLU A 501 -1.15 -18.85 20.88
N GLN A 502 -2.16 -18.59 20.04
CA GLN A 502 -3.47 -19.22 20.19
C GLN A 502 -3.59 -20.58 19.50
N GLU A 503 -2.50 -21.19 19.02
CA GLU A 503 -2.59 -22.49 18.34
C GLU A 503 -3.08 -23.59 19.28
N ASP A 504 -2.85 -23.48 20.61
CA ASP A 504 -3.40 -24.43 21.58
C ASP A 504 -4.93 -24.35 21.69
N LEU A 505 -5.52 -23.16 21.54
CA LEU A 505 -6.97 -23.01 21.41
C LEU A 505 -7.50 -23.74 20.16
N VAL A 506 -6.80 -23.62 19.03
CA VAL A 506 -7.16 -24.33 17.79
C VAL A 506 -7.13 -25.85 18.00
N LYS A 507 -6.10 -26.37 18.69
CA LYS A 507 -5.94 -27.80 19.01
C LYS A 507 -7.10 -28.31 19.88
N ILE A 508 -7.49 -27.56 20.90
CA ILE A 508 -8.59 -27.95 21.80
C ILE A 508 -9.94 -27.93 21.08
N VAL A 509 -10.20 -26.91 20.26
CA VAL A 509 -11.41 -26.83 19.44
C VAL A 509 -11.49 -28.02 18.48
N HIS A 510 -10.39 -28.32 17.78
CA HIS A 510 -10.30 -29.45 16.86
C HIS A 510 -10.49 -30.78 17.55
N LYS A 511 -9.95 -30.99 18.76
CA LYS A 511 -10.14 -32.20 19.57
C LYS A 511 -11.63 -32.40 19.91
N ALA A 512 -12.36 -31.31 20.16
CA ALA A 512 -13.79 -31.37 20.46
C ALA A 512 -14.64 -31.55 19.20
N ASN A 513 -14.26 -30.98 18.09
CA ASN A 513 -14.99 -31.02 16.82
C ASN A 513 -14.04 -31.10 15.62
N PRO A 514 -13.91 -32.26 14.93
CA PRO A 514 -13.07 -32.41 13.75
C PRO A 514 -13.50 -31.55 12.54
N ASN A 515 -14.73 -31.05 12.52
CA ASN A 515 -15.21 -30.10 11.51
C ASN A 515 -14.85 -28.64 11.92
N THR A 516 -13.58 -28.44 12.23
CA THR A 516 -13.07 -27.16 12.61
C THR A 516 -12.61 -26.38 11.35
N VAL A 517 -13.05 -25.11 11.25
CA VAL A 517 -12.57 -24.10 10.33
C VAL A 517 -11.72 -23.11 11.14
N MET A 518 -10.47 -22.95 10.81
CA MET A 518 -9.62 -21.93 11.40
C MET A 518 -9.69 -20.65 10.56
N VAL A 519 -9.99 -19.53 11.20
CA VAL A 519 -9.89 -18.19 10.63
C VAL A 519 -8.72 -17.49 11.29
N LEU A 520 -7.66 -17.28 10.54
CA LEU A 520 -6.48 -16.55 10.96
C LEU A 520 -6.65 -15.08 10.54
N VAL A 521 -6.91 -14.21 11.51
CA VAL A 521 -7.02 -12.76 11.32
C VAL A 521 -5.65 -12.16 11.64
N SER A 522 -4.86 -11.88 10.60
CA SER A 522 -3.48 -11.47 10.86
C SER A 522 -2.93 -10.45 9.87
N SER A 523 -2.01 -9.64 10.37
CA SER A 523 -1.30 -8.59 9.63
C SER A 523 -0.03 -9.11 8.94
N PHE A 524 0.32 -10.38 9.13
CA PHE A 524 1.55 -11.01 8.64
C PHE A 524 1.47 -12.53 8.62
N PRO A 525 2.45 -13.22 7.97
CA PRO A 525 2.57 -14.68 7.98
C PRO A 525 2.80 -15.25 9.39
N PHE A 526 2.25 -16.44 9.63
CA PHE A 526 2.51 -17.26 10.82
C PHE A 526 3.00 -18.66 10.45
N ALA A 527 3.88 -19.23 11.28
CA ALA A 527 4.34 -20.60 11.18
C ALA A 527 3.34 -21.56 11.87
N ILE A 528 2.20 -21.81 11.23
CA ILE A 528 1.09 -22.63 11.72
C ILE A 528 1.20 -24.08 11.24
N ASN A 529 2.34 -24.73 11.46
CA ASN A 529 2.62 -26.05 10.91
C ASN A 529 1.62 -27.10 11.42
N TRP A 530 1.33 -27.13 12.74
CA TRP A 530 0.39 -28.09 13.30
C TRP A 530 -1.01 -27.89 12.73
N SER A 531 -1.48 -26.65 12.64
CA SER A 531 -2.79 -26.31 12.08
C SER A 531 -2.86 -26.73 10.60
N GLN A 532 -1.81 -26.50 9.82
CA GLN A 532 -1.74 -26.94 8.43
C GLN A 532 -1.84 -28.47 8.28
N GLU A 533 -1.25 -29.22 9.18
CA GLU A 533 -1.33 -30.69 9.15
C GLU A 533 -2.71 -31.22 9.58
N ASN A 534 -3.33 -30.64 10.59
CA ASN A 534 -4.46 -31.24 11.30
C ASN A 534 -5.82 -30.60 10.98
N ILE A 535 -5.89 -29.28 10.72
CA ILE A 535 -7.17 -28.59 10.48
C ILE A 535 -7.64 -28.79 9.04
N ARG A 536 -8.92 -29.03 8.86
CA ARG A 536 -9.52 -29.34 7.55
C ARG A 536 -9.70 -28.11 6.65
N ALA A 537 -9.99 -26.95 7.22
CA ALA A 537 -10.12 -25.72 6.45
C ALA A 537 -9.47 -24.54 7.19
N ILE A 538 -8.65 -23.75 6.47
CA ILE A 538 -7.93 -22.60 7.00
C ILE A 538 -8.16 -21.44 6.06
N LEU A 539 -8.65 -20.34 6.60
CA LEU A 539 -8.83 -19.06 5.93
C LEU A 539 -7.90 -18.02 6.56
N HIS A 540 -7.25 -17.21 5.74
CA HIS A 540 -6.55 -16.02 6.18
C HIS A 540 -7.28 -14.77 5.73
N ILE A 541 -7.35 -13.77 6.61
CA ILE A 541 -7.90 -12.43 6.36
C ILE A 541 -7.17 -11.43 7.24
N THR A 542 -6.96 -10.22 6.75
CA THR A 542 -6.34 -9.14 7.55
C THR A 542 -7.37 -8.38 8.38
N ASN A 543 -6.88 -7.64 9.37
CA ASN A 543 -7.67 -6.72 10.18
C ASN A 543 -8.22 -5.53 9.37
N ASN A 544 -8.89 -4.62 10.03
CA ASN A 544 -9.23 -3.25 9.67
C ASN A 544 -10.50 -3.02 8.83
N SER A 545 -10.93 -3.93 7.96
CA SER A 545 -12.14 -3.71 7.14
C SER A 545 -13.40 -3.53 7.99
N GLN A 546 -14.17 -2.47 7.71
CA GLN A 546 -15.49 -2.28 8.36
C GLN A 546 -16.49 -3.41 8.04
N GLU A 547 -16.30 -4.12 6.93
CA GLU A 547 -17.12 -5.26 6.48
C GLU A 547 -16.44 -6.62 6.71
N LEU A 548 -15.49 -6.70 7.66
CA LEU A 548 -14.69 -7.89 7.94
C LEU A 548 -15.54 -9.17 8.01
N GLY A 549 -16.58 -9.14 8.83
CA GLY A 549 -17.43 -10.31 9.06
C GLY A 549 -18.31 -10.68 7.88
N ASN A 550 -18.91 -9.70 7.19
CA ASN A 550 -19.76 -9.98 6.03
C ASN A 550 -18.94 -10.53 4.85
N GLY A 551 -17.80 -9.91 4.52
CA GLY A 551 -16.94 -10.37 3.43
C GLY A 551 -16.37 -11.78 3.68
N LEU A 552 -15.98 -12.07 4.92
CA LEU A 552 -15.55 -13.42 5.30
C LEU A 552 -16.71 -14.44 5.25
N ALA A 553 -17.91 -14.06 5.70
CA ALA A 553 -19.08 -14.93 5.67
C ALA A 553 -19.49 -15.28 4.23
N ASP A 554 -19.37 -14.34 3.27
CA ASP A 554 -19.60 -14.61 1.86
C ASP A 554 -18.72 -15.75 1.35
N VAL A 555 -17.46 -15.78 1.79
CA VAL A 555 -16.54 -16.87 1.46
C VAL A 555 -16.94 -18.16 2.19
N ILE A 556 -17.16 -18.11 3.50
CA ILE A 556 -17.50 -19.30 4.30
C ILE A 556 -18.73 -20.02 3.78
N PHE A 557 -19.76 -19.29 3.35
CA PHE A 557 -21.02 -19.85 2.87
C PHE A 557 -21.12 -20.01 1.34
N GLY A 558 -20.09 -19.57 0.61
CA GLY A 558 -19.99 -19.76 -0.85
C GLY A 558 -20.75 -18.74 -1.67
N ASP A 559 -21.20 -17.64 -1.08
CA ASP A 559 -21.75 -16.48 -1.81
C ASP A 559 -20.64 -15.78 -2.63
N TYR A 560 -19.39 -15.94 -2.22
CA TYR A 560 -18.19 -15.58 -2.95
C TYR A 560 -17.17 -16.75 -2.99
N ASN A 561 -16.69 -17.12 -4.17
CA ASN A 561 -15.66 -18.14 -4.34
C ASN A 561 -14.26 -17.48 -4.16
N PRO A 562 -13.46 -17.89 -3.13
CA PRO A 562 -12.19 -17.23 -2.83
C PRO A 562 -11.19 -17.33 -3.98
N ALA A 563 -10.47 -16.24 -4.19
CA ALA A 563 -9.41 -16.13 -5.17
C ALA A 563 -8.23 -15.25 -4.67
N GLY A 564 -8.21 -14.93 -3.39
CA GLY A 564 -7.07 -14.29 -2.74
C GLY A 564 -5.81 -15.14 -2.84
N ARG A 565 -4.66 -14.49 -2.92
CA ARG A 565 -3.33 -15.13 -3.04
C ARG A 565 -2.37 -14.51 -2.04
N THR A 566 -1.54 -15.33 -1.41
CA THR A 566 -0.46 -14.83 -0.55
C THR A 566 0.45 -13.88 -1.34
N ASN A 567 0.78 -12.75 -0.75
CA ASN A 567 1.67 -11.74 -1.31
C ASN A 567 3.09 -11.79 -0.69
N GLN A 568 3.31 -12.77 0.19
CA GLN A 568 4.57 -13.03 0.88
C GLN A 568 4.76 -14.53 1.07
N THR A 569 6.00 -14.98 1.11
CA THR A 569 6.37 -16.36 1.43
C THR A 569 6.18 -16.64 2.91
N TRP A 570 5.39 -17.65 3.27
CA TRP A 570 5.20 -18.09 4.65
C TRP A 570 6.19 -19.19 4.97
N VAL A 571 7.14 -18.92 5.83
CA VAL A 571 8.15 -19.90 6.24
C VAL A 571 7.63 -20.83 7.32
N LYS A 572 8.22 -22.01 7.47
CA LYS A 572 7.86 -22.99 8.52
C LYS A 572 8.46 -22.65 9.88
N SER A 573 9.56 -21.91 9.89
CA SER A 573 10.30 -21.56 11.10
C SER A 573 11.03 -20.24 10.92
N ILE A 574 11.21 -19.51 12.01
CA ILE A 574 12.09 -18.34 12.05
C ILE A 574 13.55 -18.71 11.71
N ALA A 575 13.95 -19.97 11.95
CA ALA A 575 15.27 -20.48 11.62
C ALA A 575 15.51 -20.63 10.12
N ASP A 576 14.46 -20.58 9.30
CA ASP A 576 14.56 -20.60 7.83
C ASP A 576 14.98 -19.24 7.25
N LEU A 577 15.03 -18.21 8.09
CA LEU A 577 15.29 -16.81 7.68
C LEU A 577 16.73 -16.41 7.97
N PRO A 578 17.40 -15.68 7.06
CA PRO A 578 18.66 -15.01 7.34
C PRO A 578 18.54 -13.98 8.48
N PRO A 579 19.65 -13.48 9.04
CA PRO A 579 19.63 -12.41 10.04
C PRO A 579 18.79 -11.21 9.57
N MET A 580 18.00 -10.60 10.48
CA MET A 580 17.05 -9.52 10.12
C MET A 580 17.74 -8.36 9.39
N MET A 581 18.94 -7.99 9.82
CA MET A 581 19.72 -6.88 9.24
C MET A 581 20.53 -7.26 7.99
N ASP A 582 20.43 -8.50 7.52
CA ASP A 582 20.96 -8.86 6.20
C ASP A 582 19.99 -8.37 5.11
N TYR A 583 20.34 -7.28 4.48
CA TYR A 583 19.55 -6.66 3.39
C TYR A 583 19.89 -7.22 2.02
N ASP A 584 20.88 -8.12 1.91
CA ASP A 584 21.11 -8.87 0.67
C ASP A 584 20.13 -10.04 0.57
N ILE A 585 19.03 -9.81 -0.15
CA ILE A 585 18.00 -10.86 -0.34
C ILE A 585 18.52 -12.13 -1.03
N ARG A 586 19.65 -12.02 -1.73
CA ARG A 586 20.30 -13.17 -2.42
C ARG A 586 20.78 -14.24 -1.44
N ASN A 587 20.91 -13.89 -0.15
CA ASN A 587 21.25 -14.80 0.93
C ASN A 587 20.09 -15.71 1.40
N GLY A 588 19.05 -15.85 0.59
CA GLY A 588 17.97 -16.81 0.83
C GLY A 588 16.66 -16.21 1.33
N ARG A 589 16.37 -14.95 1.00
CA ARG A 589 15.07 -14.32 1.31
C ARG A 589 14.10 -14.44 0.16
N THR A 590 12.82 -14.37 0.49
CA THR A 590 11.67 -14.39 -0.41
C THR A 590 11.65 -15.63 -1.32
N TYR A 591 10.56 -15.85 -2.05
CA TYR A 591 10.47 -16.94 -3.03
C TYR A 591 11.55 -16.86 -4.14
N MET A 592 12.14 -15.65 -4.30
CA MET A 592 13.14 -15.44 -5.36
C MET A 592 14.47 -16.12 -5.05
N PHE A 593 14.87 -16.24 -3.78
CA PHE A 593 16.18 -16.77 -3.41
C PHE A 593 16.14 -17.82 -2.30
N ALA A 594 15.00 -18.01 -1.60
CA ALA A 594 14.86 -19.07 -0.60
C ALA A 594 14.88 -20.44 -1.24
N LYS A 595 15.67 -21.36 -0.66
CA LYS A 595 15.81 -22.74 -1.12
C LYS A 595 14.93 -23.71 -0.33
N GLN A 596 14.51 -23.32 0.86
CA GLN A 596 13.66 -24.11 1.75
C GLN A 596 12.23 -24.12 1.23
N LYS A 597 11.57 -25.27 1.31
CA LYS A 597 10.14 -25.38 0.97
C LYS A 597 9.32 -24.60 1.99
N PRO A 598 8.57 -23.57 1.56
CA PRO A 598 7.75 -22.76 2.46
C PRO A 598 6.59 -23.55 3.06
N LEU A 599 5.93 -22.98 4.07
CA LEU A 599 4.63 -23.43 4.55
C LEU A 599 3.56 -23.13 3.50
N TYR A 600 3.51 -21.85 3.06
CA TYR A 600 2.73 -21.42 1.90
C TYR A 600 3.63 -20.59 0.97
N PRO A 601 3.68 -20.95 -0.32
CA PRO A 601 4.49 -20.20 -1.28
C PRO A 601 3.87 -18.84 -1.61
N PHE A 602 4.69 -17.93 -2.13
CA PHE A 602 4.22 -16.68 -2.72
C PHE A 602 3.23 -16.95 -3.86
N GLY A 603 2.15 -16.19 -3.91
CA GLY A 603 1.08 -16.34 -4.90
C GLY A 603 0.09 -17.47 -4.64
N TYR A 604 0.18 -18.16 -3.50
CA TYR A 604 -0.66 -19.32 -3.17
C TYR A 604 -2.05 -18.92 -2.68
N GLY A 605 -3.05 -19.69 -3.08
CA GLY A 605 -4.42 -19.63 -2.57
C GLY A 605 -5.30 -20.63 -3.32
N LEU A 606 -6.27 -21.22 -2.62
CA LEU A 606 -7.21 -22.19 -3.18
C LEU A 606 -8.50 -21.51 -3.64
N SER A 607 -9.29 -22.27 -4.41
CA SER A 607 -10.63 -21.91 -4.87
C SER A 607 -11.59 -23.05 -4.59
N TYR A 608 -12.90 -22.79 -4.58
CA TYR A 608 -13.94 -23.82 -4.54
C TYR A 608 -14.13 -24.54 -5.87
N THR A 609 -13.46 -24.06 -6.94
CA THR A 609 -13.44 -24.69 -8.25
C THR A 609 -12.02 -25.11 -8.65
N ASN A 610 -11.87 -25.76 -9.80
CA ASN A 610 -10.59 -26.20 -10.32
C ASN A 610 -10.33 -25.56 -11.68
N PHE A 611 -9.06 -25.24 -11.95
CA PHE A 611 -8.64 -24.66 -13.22
C PHE A 611 -7.57 -25.52 -13.88
N THR A 612 -7.66 -25.71 -15.18
CA THR A 612 -6.63 -26.33 -16.02
C THR A 612 -6.09 -25.31 -16.99
N TYR A 613 -4.78 -25.33 -17.20
CA TYR A 613 -4.06 -24.42 -18.09
C TYR A 613 -3.61 -25.16 -19.33
N SER A 614 -3.73 -24.53 -20.49
CA SER A 614 -3.33 -25.11 -21.77
C SER A 614 -2.92 -24.03 -22.78
N ASP A 615 -2.43 -24.47 -23.95
CA ASP A 615 -2.26 -23.67 -25.16
C ASP A 615 -1.41 -22.41 -24.99
N MET A 616 -0.24 -22.53 -24.37
CA MET A 616 0.69 -21.40 -24.25
C MET A 616 1.22 -21.00 -25.63
N ALA A 617 0.67 -19.92 -26.17
CA ALA A 617 1.05 -19.32 -27.44
C ALA A 617 1.99 -18.12 -27.22
N LEU A 618 2.99 -17.98 -28.09
CA LEU A 618 3.95 -16.88 -28.08
C LEU A 618 3.95 -16.18 -29.42
N SER A 619 4.03 -14.83 -29.44
CA SER A 619 4.19 -14.07 -30.68
C SER A 619 5.53 -14.28 -31.37
N SER A 620 6.56 -14.72 -30.62
CA SER A 620 7.91 -15.04 -31.11
C SER A 620 8.60 -16.02 -30.18
N SER A 621 9.55 -16.79 -30.67
CA SER A 621 10.49 -17.58 -29.86
C SER A 621 11.75 -16.80 -29.48
N THR A 622 11.87 -15.55 -29.94
CA THR A 622 13.00 -14.66 -29.61
C THR A 622 12.49 -13.30 -29.11
N LEU A 623 13.19 -12.68 -28.18
CA LEU A 623 12.92 -11.37 -27.66
C LEU A 623 14.19 -10.51 -27.73
N SER A 624 14.11 -9.34 -28.32
CA SER A 624 15.25 -8.43 -28.53
C SER A 624 14.95 -7.06 -27.94
N LYS A 625 15.99 -6.29 -27.65
CA LYS A 625 15.88 -4.90 -27.15
C LYS A 625 14.89 -4.06 -27.98
N GLY A 626 14.02 -3.32 -27.30
CA GLY A 626 12.99 -2.48 -27.90
C GLY A 626 11.85 -3.26 -28.56
N LYS A 627 11.69 -4.54 -28.25
CA LYS A 627 10.58 -5.39 -28.70
C LYS A 627 9.81 -5.95 -27.52
N ASP A 628 8.52 -6.22 -27.76
CA ASP A 628 7.63 -6.88 -26.83
C ASP A 628 7.32 -8.30 -27.31
N LEU A 629 7.27 -9.21 -26.35
CA LEU A 629 6.75 -10.56 -26.53
C LEU A 629 5.35 -10.61 -25.94
N LYS A 630 4.37 -10.92 -26.77
CA LYS A 630 3.02 -11.25 -26.31
C LYS A 630 2.91 -12.75 -26.12
N LEU A 631 2.36 -13.14 -24.99
CA LEU A 631 2.05 -14.53 -24.69
C LEU A 631 0.61 -14.66 -24.21
N SER A 632 -0.03 -15.76 -24.55
CA SER A 632 -1.37 -16.08 -24.08
C SER A 632 -1.47 -17.55 -23.65
N ILE A 633 -2.37 -17.80 -22.70
CA ILE A 633 -2.73 -19.15 -22.25
C ILE A 633 -4.24 -19.27 -22.19
N ASN A 634 -4.75 -20.50 -22.31
CA ASN A 634 -6.14 -20.80 -22.02
C ASN A 634 -6.29 -21.41 -20.64
N VAL A 635 -7.18 -20.85 -19.83
CA VAL A 635 -7.56 -21.38 -18.52
C VAL A 635 -9.01 -21.85 -18.58
N LYS A 636 -9.24 -23.13 -18.29
CA LYS A 636 -10.57 -23.75 -18.23
C LYS A 636 -10.99 -23.98 -16.79
N ASN A 637 -12.16 -23.53 -16.43
CA ASN A 637 -12.80 -23.92 -15.18
C ASN A 637 -13.42 -25.33 -15.33
N THR A 638 -12.82 -26.32 -14.66
CA THR A 638 -13.25 -27.71 -14.71
C THR A 638 -14.05 -28.14 -13.50
N GLY A 639 -14.33 -27.24 -12.57
CA GLY A 639 -15.14 -27.52 -11.38
C GLY A 639 -16.60 -27.13 -11.56
N ASP A 640 -17.31 -27.02 -10.44
CA ASP A 640 -18.76 -26.94 -10.39
C ASP A 640 -19.35 -25.54 -10.16
N VAL A 641 -18.52 -24.55 -9.89
CA VAL A 641 -18.92 -23.16 -9.63
C VAL A 641 -18.07 -22.19 -10.43
N ASP A 642 -18.61 -20.99 -10.68
CA ASP A 642 -17.84 -19.89 -11.26
C ASP A 642 -16.71 -19.49 -10.30
N GLY A 643 -15.57 -19.04 -10.81
CA GLY A 643 -14.46 -18.59 -9.99
C GLY A 643 -13.51 -17.67 -10.71
N GLU A 644 -12.88 -16.79 -9.97
CA GLU A 644 -11.75 -16.01 -10.47
C GLU A 644 -10.47 -16.85 -10.34
N GLU A 645 -9.63 -16.76 -11.35
CA GLU A 645 -8.28 -17.32 -11.32
C GLU A 645 -7.25 -16.20 -11.41
N VAL A 646 -6.12 -16.38 -10.73
CA VAL A 646 -4.96 -15.48 -10.79
C VAL A 646 -3.83 -16.24 -11.49
N ALA A 647 -3.73 -16.04 -12.81
CA ALA A 647 -2.64 -16.59 -13.58
C ALA A 647 -1.38 -15.74 -13.40
N GLN A 648 -0.24 -16.38 -13.12
CA GLN A 648 1.02 -15.71 -12.76
C GLN A 648 2.12 -16.11 -13.73
N LEU A 649 2.78 -15.11 -14.33
CA LEU A 649 3.94 -15.28 -15.22
C LEU A 649 5.22 -15.03 -14.44
N TYR A 650 6.05 -16.06 -14.35
CA TYR A 650 7.41 -16.00 -13.83
C TYR A 650 8.43 -16.19 -14.94
N VAL A 651 9.65 -15.72 -14.71
CA VAL A 651 10.81 -15.98 -15.57
C VAL A 651 11.96 -16.55 -14.78
N SER A 652 12.78 -17.38 -15.41
CA SER A 652 14.06 -17.85 -14.88
C SER A 652 15.15 -17.85 -15.94
N PHE A 653 16.41 -17.75 -15.50
CA PHE A 653 17.59 -17.58 -16.35
C PHE A 653 18.59 -18.72 -16.09
N PRO A 654 18.40 -19.91 -16.66
CA PRO A 654 19.16 -21.11 -16.30
C PRO A 654 20.65 -21.02 -16.65
N GLN A 655 21.03 -20.17 -17.60
CA GLN A 655 22.39 -20.01 -18.10
C GLN A 655 23.01 -18.64 -17.81
N SER A 656 22.41 -17.87 -16.90
CA SER A 656 22.94 -16.55 -16.55
C SER A 656 24.32 -16.63 -15.91
N LYS A 657 25.20 -15.71 -16.29
CA LYS A 657 26.55 -15.56 -15.73
C LYS A 657 26.59 -14.79 -14.42
N VAL A 658 25.49 -14.16 -14.06
CA VAL A 658 25.32 -13.43 -12.81
C VAL A 658 24.26 -14.11 -11.95
N VAL A 659 24.31 -13.90 -10.63
CA VAL A 659 23.29 -14.42 -9.72
C VAL A 659 21.93 -13.83 -10.08
N ARG A 660 20.99 -14.67 -10.49
CA ARG A 660 19.60 -14.30 -10.78
C ARG A 660 18.65 -14.95 -9.77
N PRO A 661 17.44 -14.40 -9.57
CA PRO A 661 16.40 -15.11 -8.85
C PRO A 661 16.15 -16.52 -9.38
N ILE A 662 15.82 -17.47 -8.51
CA ILE A 662 15.38 -18.82 -8.90
C ILE A 662 14.21 -18.71 -9.89
N LYS A 663 13.28 -17.81 -9.59
CA LYS A 663 12.22 -17.33 -10.47
C LYS A 663 11.80 -15.91 -10.05
N GLN A 664 11.26 -15.13 -10.97
CA GLN A 664 10.87 -13.75 -10.74
C GLN A 664 9.52 -13.47 -11.42
N LEU A 665 8.56 -12.94 -10.68
CA LEU A 665 7.25 -12.52 -11.22
C LEU A 665 7.44 -11.38 -12.24
N LYS A 666 6.77 -11.49 -13.39
CA LYS A 666 6.78 -10.49 -14.48
C LYS A 666 5.41 -10.21 -15.06
N GLY A 667 4.37 -10.87 -14.55
CA GLY A 667 3.00 -10.61 -14.94
C GLY A 667 2.02 -11.40 -14.08
N PHE A 668 0.83 -10.84 -13.92
CA PHE A 668 -0.32 -11.53 -13.35
C PHE A 668 -1.60 -10.97 -13.97
N ASP A 669 -2.63 -11.80 -14.02
CA ASP A 669 -3.98 -11.41 -14.41
C ASP A 669 -4.98 -12.16 -13.53
N ARG A 670 -5.91 -11.43 -12.94
CA ARG A 670 -7.05 -11.97 -12.19
C ARG A 670 -8.31 -11.81 -13.01
N SER A 671 -8.89 -12.94 -13.42
CA SER A 671 -10.07 -12.92 -14.29
C SER A 671 -11.09 -13.98 -13.88
N MET A 672 -12.37 -13.65 -14.06
CA MET A 672 -13.49 -14.57 -13.88
C MET A 672 -13.50 -15.64 -14.98
N VAL A 673 -13.53 -16.91 -14.59
CA VAL A 673 -13.70 -18.07 -15.48
C VAL A 673 -14.97 -18.81 -15.08
N LYS A 674 -16.02 -18.70 -15.89
CA LYS A 674 -17.30 -19.34 -15.60
C LYS A 674 -17.19 -20.86 -15.67
N LYS A 675 -18.00 -21.56 -14.87
CA LYS A 675 -18.11 -23.03 -14.84
C LYS A 675 -18.16 -23.62 -16.24
N GLY A 676 -17.27 -24.56 -16.53
CA GLY A 676 -17.15 -25.28 -17.81
C GLY A 676 -16.66 -24.44 -18.99
N LYS A 677 -16.30 -23.14 -18.77
CA LYS A 677 -15.83 -22.23 -19.84
C LYS A 677 -14.33 -22.07 -19.81
N ASN A 678 -13.79 -21.60 -20.92
CA ASN A 678 -12.41 -21.18 -21.09
C ASN A 678 -12.34 -19.64 -21.04
N LYS A 679 -11.21 -19.13 -20.54
CA LYS A 679 -10.80 -17.73 -20.61
C LYS A 679 -9.36 -17.67 -21.09
N THR A 680 -9.07 -16.81 -22.04
CA THR A 680 -7.70 -16.50 -22.44
C THR A 680 -7.14 -15.44 -21.50
N PHE A 681 -5.94 -15.71 -20.97
CA PHE A 681 -5.12 -14.79 -20.19
C PHE A 681 -3.96 -14.33 -21.06
N GLU A 682 -3.67 -13.04 -21.04
CA GLU A 682 -2.66 -12.44 -21.91
C GLU A 682 -1.63 -11.69 -21.09
N PHE A 683 -0.36 -11.79 -21.49
CA PHE A 683 0.75 -11.10 -20.88
C PHE A 683 1.63 -10.46 -21.95
N THR A 684 2.25 -9.35 -21.60
CA THR A 684 3.25 -8.69 -22.44
C THR A 684 4.55 -8.56 -21.64
N LEU A 685 5.66 -8.93 -22.24
CA LEU A 685 6.98 -8.91 -21.64
C LEU A 685 7.93 -8.17 -22.57
N SER A 686 8.56 -7.09 -22.10
CA SER A 686 9.62 -6.40 -22.84
C SER A 686 10.99 -7.03 -22.57
N ALA A 687 11.93 -6.83 -23.47
CA ALA A 687 13.31 -7.27 -23.22
C ALA A 687 13.94 -6.49 -22.05
N GLU A 688 13.53 -5.25 -21.84
CA GLU A 688 13.96 -4.39 -20.75
C GLU A 688 13.51 -4.90 -19.38
N ASP A 689 12.36 -5.58 -19.29
CA ASP A 689 11.88 -6.21 -18.05
C ASP A 689 12.75 -7.40 -17.62
N LEU A 690 13.57 -7.94 -18.53
CA LEU A 690 14.49 -9.06 -18.31
C LEU A 690 15.95 -8.63 -18.06
N ALA A 691 16.24 -7.33 -18.17
CA ALA A 691 17.55 -6.77 -17.91
C ALA A 691 17.91 -6.89 -16.42
N TYR A 692 19.22 -6.93 -16.14
CA TYR A 692 19.77 -6.77 -14.80
C TYR A 692 20.63 -5.52 -14.73
N TRP A 693 20.83 -4.98 -13.53
CA TRP A 693 21.74 -3.88 -13.31
C TRP A 693 23.17 -4.39 -13.18
N ASP A 694 24.06 -3.91 -14.02
CA ASP A 694 25.48 -4.22 -14.02
C ASP A 694 26.22 -3.12 -13.24
N ASN A 695 26.77 -3.47 -12.07
CA ASN A 695 27.46 -2.52 -11.19
C ASN A 695 28.73 -1.93 -11.82
N ASP A 696 29.41 -2.69 -12.72
CA ASP A 696 30.63 -2.22 -13.37
C ASP A 696 30.33 -1.24 -14.52
N LYS A 697 29.18 -1.42 -15.19
CA LYS A 697 28.73 -0.57 -16.29
C LYS A 697 27.82 0.57 -15.85
N ASP A 698 27.40 0.56 -14.60
CA ASP A 698 26.43 1.49 -14.01
C ASP A 698 25.17 1.66 -14.90
N SER A 699 24.61 0.54 -15.39
CA SER A 699 23.49 0.54 -16.33
C SER A 699 22.77 -0.80 -16.37
N PHE A 700 21.52 -0.78 -16.83
CA PHE A 700 20.78 -2.00 -17.15
C PHE A 700 21.34 -2.71 -18.38
N VAL A 701 21.58 -4.01 -18.27
CA VAL A 701 22.13 -4.87 -19.31
C VAL A 701 21.16 -6.00 -19.63
N ILE A 702 20.84 -6.17 -20.91
CA ILE A 702 20.15 -7.35 -21.41
C ILE A 702 21.21 -8.41 -21.65
N GLU A 703 21.15 -9.52 -20.90
CA GLU A 703 22.05 -10.65 -21.05
C GLU A 703 21.47 -11.63 -22.08
N PRO A 704 22.13 -11.82 -23.26
CA PRO A 704 21.67 -12.79 -24.24
C PRO A 704 21.74 -14.22 -23.68
N GLY A 705 20.70 -15.01 -23.97
CA GLY A 705 20.64 -16.40 -23.52
C GLY A 705 19.22 -16.95 -23.43
N THR A 706 19.11 -18.15 -22.90
CA THR A 706 17.82 -18.82 -22.70
C THR A 706 17.09 -18.26 -21.50
N VAL A 707 15.81 -17.93 -21.68
CA VAL A 707 14.87 -17.54 -20.63
C VAL A 707 13.72 -18.52 -20.60
N ASN A 708 13.43 -19.09 -19.43
CA ASN A 708 12.23 -19.89 -19.23
C ASN A 708 11.06 -18.97 -18.84
N LEU A 709 9.96 -19.10 -19.55
CA LEU A 709 8.67 -18.52 -19.21
C LEU A 709 7.87 -19.58 -18.45
N LEU A 710 7.49 -19.27 -17.23
CA LEU A 710 6.86 -20.18 -16.29
C LEU A 710 5.47 -19.61 -15.93
N ILE A 711 4.40 -20.31 -16.29
CA ILE A 711 3.04 -19.92 -15.94
C ILE A 711 2.49 -20.86 -14.89
N GLY A 712 1.95 -20.27 -13.81
CA GLY A 712 1.38 -21.04 -12.72
C GLY A 712 0.30 -20.29 -11.95
N SER A 713 -0.23 -20.96 -10.92
CA SER A 713 -1.16 -20.37 -9.95
C SER A 713 -0.47 -19.90 -8.65
N SER A 714 0.84 -20.19 -8.53
CA SER A 714 1.73 -19.69 -7.48
C SER A 714 3.18 -19.89 -7.89
N SER A 715 4.11 -19.36 -7.10
CA SER A 715 5.56 -19.58 -7.33
C SER A 715 5.99 -21.06 -7.29
N GLU A 716 5.22 -21.94 -6.66
CA GLU A 716 5.52 -23.38 -6.57
C GLU A 716 4.58 -24.28 -7.40
N ASP A 717 3.47 -23.75 -7.90
CA ASP A 717 2.54 -24.47 -8.78
C ASP A 717 2.67 -23.97 -10.22
N ILE A 718 3.79 -24.34 -10.88
CA ILE A 718 4.04 -24.05 -12.29
C ILE A 718 3.38 -25.11 -13.16
N ARG A 719 2.51 -24.69 -14.07
CA ARG A 719 1.67 -25.55 -14.90
C ARG A 719 2.11 -25.61 -16.36
N LEU A 720 2.65 -24.51 -16.89
CA LEU A 720 3.13 -24.41 -18.25
C LEU A 720 4.53 -23.79 -18.27
N THR A 721 5.40 -24.32 -19.14
CA THR A 721 6.76 -23.80 -19.33
C THR A 721 7.08 -23.72 -20.82
N LYS A 722 7.67 -22.60 -21.24
CA LYS A 722 8.27 -22.43 -22.57
C LYS A 722 9.59 -21.68 -22.49
N GLU A 723 10.49 -22.01 -23.40
CA GLU A 723 11.78 -21.33 -23.55
C GLU A 723 11.71 -20.29 -24.67
N ILE A 724 12.39 -19.19 -24.48
CA ILE A 724 12.68 -18.18 -25.50
C ILE A 724 14.17 -17.84 -25.50
N GLN A 725 14.64 -17.25 -26.60
CA GLN A 725 15.98 -16.71 -26.71
C GLN A 725 15.95 -15.19 -26.58
N LEU A 726 16.61 -14.66 -25.55
CA LEU A 726 16.86 -13.24 -25.37
C LEU A 726 18.09 -12.83 -26.18
N LYS A 727 18.00 -11.76 -26.98
CA LYS A 727 19.06 -11.30 -27.90
C LYS A 727 19.42 -9.84 -27.67
#